data_00c4ec955e2b82a031ebdf929e2fec23
#
_entry.id   00c4ec955e2b82a031ebdf929e2fec23
#
_cell.length_a   1.000
_cell.length_b   1.000
_cell.length_c   1.000
_cell.angle_alpha   90.00
_cell.angle_beta   90.00
_cell.angle_gamma   90.00
#
_symmetry.space_group_name_H-M   'P 1'
#
loop_
_entity.id
_entity.type
_entity.pdbx_description
1 polymer ?
#
loop_
_entity_poly.entity_id
_entity_poly.type
_entity_poly.pdbx_seq_one_letter_code
_entity_poly.pdbx_strand_id
1 'polypeptide(L)'
;KATYNKPAKNWESEALPIGNGYMGAMIFGDVYVDVIQTNEHTLWSGGPGEDPSYNGGHLRTPEVNKDYLHKARVMLQQKMNDFTANRSAYIDENGKLITHNYDGDGDGTELRNLIDNLAGTKEHFGSFQTLSNIIVETVNPGIPVLIKEAVQTNYDNTKNQSQSIGSLFDQSTTSKWFADNDRFSSFGSLPCVIKWAYTHAPKAVSYSLTSANDMPGRDPKSWKLYGSADGKSYDLLDQQSGTFWGDDKDGKGSRNKTLSFPLKTDKYTFFKLEITELIDNKQKPQLAELSIDASTELPYSDYTRTLDIDNAIHTVMYKENGITFKREYFMSYPDNVMVMRLTSDSKKGKLSRIISLESLHTDKTITADGHTITMTGYPTPVSGDKRVGDAWKNGLIYAQQLVVKNKGGKISVVDGTKLKVEDADEIIVLMSAATNYVQCMDDSYNYFSQEDPLEKVQATLHKVADKKYTALLATHQKDYHSLYDRMRLNLGNLPEAPVAPTDSLLKGMDENTNSEQENQYLEMLYFQFGRYLLISSSREGSLPANLQGVWGERLSNPWNADYHTNINIQMNYWPTQPTNLSPCHLPMVEYVRSLVPRGKYTAQQYYCKPDGGNVRGWVTHHENNIWGNTAPAKKSTPHHFPAGAIWMCQDIWEYYQFNLDKDFLKKYYDTMLDAALFWVDNLWTDERDGTLVANPSHSPEHGEFSLGCSTSQAMICEMFDMMIKASKELGRDKDPEIIEIATAMSKLSGPKIGLG
;
A
#
# COMPACT_ATOMS: atom_id res chain seq x y z
N LYS A 1 -16.39 -4.22 16.86
CA LYS A 1 -15.64 -5.44 16.45
C LYS A 1 -15.98 -5.82 15.03
N ALA A 2 -14.98 -6.14 14.20
CA ALA A 2 -15.20 -6.78 12.92
C ALA A 2 -15.08 -8.30 13.11
N THR A 3 -16.11 -9.05 12.73
CA THR A 3 -16.21 -10.50 12.98
C THR A 3 -16.56 -11.26 11.71
N TYR A 4 -15.92 -12.41 11.52
CA TYR A 4 -16.08 -13.28 10.36
C TYR A 4 -16.19 -14.74 10.81
N ASN A 5 -16.90 -15.57 10.07
CA ASN A 5 -17.13 -16.99 10.36
C ASN A 5 -16.34 -17.96 9.46
N LYS A 6 -15.36 -17.44 8.72
CA LYS A 6 -14.47 -18.19 7.84
C LYS A 6 -13.05 -17.63 7.88
N PRO A 7 -12.00 -18.44 7.59
CA PRO A 7 -10.65 -17.94 7.34
C PRO A 7 -10.61 -16.97 6.17
N ALA A 8 -9.63 -16.06 6.18
CA ALA A 8 -9.34 -15.20 5.02
C ALA A 8 -8.63 -16.00 3.92
N LYS A 9 -8.95 -15.69 2.68
CA LYS A 9 -8.31 -16.26 1.49
C LYS A 9 -7.59 -15.19 0.67
N ASN A 10 -8.06 -13.96 0.78
CA ASN A 10 -7.52 -12.83 0.04
C ASN A 10 -6.91 -11.82 1.00
N TRP A 11 -5.71 -11.33 0.66
CA TRP A 11 -4.97 -10.37 1.47
C TRP A 11 -5.70 -9.04 1.58
N GLU A 12 -6.18 -8.51 0.45
CA GLU A 12 -6.74 -7.16 0.33
C GLU A 12 -8.16 -7.07 0.88
N SER A 13 -9.00 -8.05 0.58
CA SER A 13 -10.45 -8.01 0.87
C SER A 13 -10.87 -8.76 2.12
N GLU A 14 -10.04 -9.66 2.66
CA GLU A 14 -10.46 -10.55 3.74
C GLU A 14 -9.52 -10.59 4.95
N ALA A 15 -8.19 -10.51 4.74
CA ALA A 15 -7.24 -10.53 5.85
C ALA A 15 -7.42 -9.29 6.74
N LEU A 16 -7.09 -9.41 8.03
CA LEU A 16 -7.30 -8.32 9.00
C LEU A 16 -5.97 -7.75 9.47
N PRO A 17 -5.83 -6.41 9.45
CA PRO A 17 -4.59 -5.73 9.79
C PRO A 17 -4.38 -5.62 11.30
N ILE A 18 -3.13 -5.77 11.75
CA ILE A 18 -2.60 -5.28 13.03
C ILE A 18 -1.35 -4.46 12.78
N GLY A 19 -1.01 -3.52 13.67
CA GLY A 19 0.18 -2.68 13.50
C GLY A 19 0.49 -1.83 14.72
N ASN A 20 1.72 -1.26 14.73
CA ASN A 20 2.19 -0.37 15.80
C ASN A 20 2.94 0.87 15.26
N GLY A 21 2.78 1.20 13.98
CA GLY A 21 3.49 2.28 13.31
C GLY A 21 4.83 1.85 12.72
N TYR A 22 5.61 1.02 13.41
CA TYR A 22 6.88 0.50 12.91
C TYR A 22 6.73 -0.78 12.10
N MET A 23 5.81 -1.64 12.53
CA MET A 23 5.54 -2.92 11.90
C MET A 23 4.04 -3.05 11.64
N GLY A 24 3.71 -3.79 10.61
CA GLY A 24 2.35 -4.21 10.28
C GLY A 24 2.29 -5.70 10.02
N ALA A 25 1.11 -6.28 10.22
CA ALA A 25 0.83 -7.64 9.79
C ALA A 25 -0.61 -7.80 9.33
N MET A 26 -0.83 -8.69 8.36
CA MET A 26 -2.15 -9.11 7.87
C MET A 26 -2.38 -10.55 8.28
N ILE A 27 -3.46 -10.79 9.04
CA ILE A 27 -3.78 -12.09 9.63
C ILE A 27 -4.86 -12.80 8.81
N PHE A 28 -4.55 -13.99 8.31
CA PHE A 28 -5.48 -14.80 7.53
C PHE A 28 -6.36 -15.69 8.42
N GLY A 29 -5.80 -16.25 9.47
CA GLY A 29 -6.54 -17.01 10.48
C GLY A 29 -6.95 -18.41 10.06
N ASP A 30 -6.25 -19.05 9.10
CA ASP A 30 -6.55 -20.44 8.73
C ASP A 30 -6.28 -21.40 9.90
N VAL A 31 -7.10 -22.45 10.00
CA VAL A 31 -7.04 -23.39 11.13
C VAL A 31 -5.78 -24.24 11.11
N TYR A 32 -5.35 -24.67 9.93
CA TYR A 32 -4.26 -25.64 9.77
C TYR A 32 -2.97 -25.05 9.27
N VAL A 33 -3.02 -24.08 8.37
CA VAL A 33 -1.86 -23.35 7.87
C VAL A 33 -2.14 -21.86 7.96
N ASP A 34 -1.86 -21.30 9.11
CA ASP A 34 -2.07 -19.88 9.33
C ASP A 34 -0.92 -19.08 8.75
N VAL A 35 -1.27 -18.08 7.95
CA VAL A 35 -0.35 -17.13 7.34
C VAL A 35 -0.48 -15.79 8.04
N ILE A 36 0.64 -15.26 8.48
CA ILE A 36 0.76 -13.91 9.03
C ILE A 36 1.75 -13.16 8.15
N GLN A 37 1.24 -12.40 7.18
CA GLN A 37 2.08 -11.57 6.34
C GLN A 37 2.54 -10.35 7.12
N THR A 38 3.85 -10.03 7.08
CA THR A 38 4.48 -9.01 7.91
C THR A 38 5.16 -7.93 7.07
N ASN A 39 5.19 -6.71 7.64
CA ASN A 39 5.90 -5.55 7.10
C ASN A 39 6.72 -4.86 8.18
N GLU A 40 7.76 -4.16 7.75
CA GLU A 40 8.51 -3.17 8.52
C GLU A 40 8.53 -1.85 7.75
N HIS A 41 8.22 -0.72 8.39
CA HIS A 41 7.87 0.55 7.72
C HIS A 41 9.00 1.16 6.89
N THR A 42 10.27 0.81 7.17
CA THR A 42 11.44 1.33 6.47
C THR A 42 12.01 0.37 5.44
N LEU A 43 11.39 -0.80 5.25
CA LEU A 43 11.85 -1.77 4.25
C LEU A 43 11.43 -1.34 2.85
N TRP A 44 12.33 -0.63 2.19
CA TRP A 44 12.16 -0.12 0.83
C TRP A 44 13.32 -0.55 -0.05
N SER A 45 13.04 -0.78 -1.34
CA SER A 45 14.08 -0.84 -2.37
C SER A 45 14.48 0.56 -2.84
N GLY A 46 15.43 0.65 -3.76
CA GLY A 46 15.85 1.89 -4.39
C GLY A 46 16.83 2.74 -3.58
N GLY A 47 16.89 4.01 -3.94
CA GLY A 47 17.70 5.03 -3.30
C GLY A 47 19.22 4.79 -3.35
N PRO A 48 19.97 5.45 -2.47
CA PRO A 48 21.44 5.34 -2.46
C PRO A 48 21.92 3.93 -2.06
N GLY A 49 21.04 3.07 -1.53
CA GLY A 49 21.33 1.67 -1.27
C GLY A 49 21.45 0.81 -2.52
N GLU A 50 20.81 1.16 -3.61
CA GLU A 50 20.93 0.46 -4.89
C GLU A 50 21.92 1.14 -5.84
N ASP A 51 21.93 2.47 -5.86
CA ASP A 51 22.86 3.28 -6.64
C ASP A 51 23.46 4.39 -5.78
N PRO A 52 24.78 4.34 -5.48
CA PRO A 52 25.45 5.39 -4.72
C PRO A 52 25.41 6.76 -5.37
N SER A 53 25.12 6.84 -6.67
CA SER A 53 24.97 8.10 -7.40
C SER A 53 23.54 8.65 -7.41
N TYR A 54 22.60 7.97 -6.70
CA TYR A 54 21.23 8.41 -6.60
C TYR A 54 21.13 9.84 -6.06
N ASN A 55 20.53 10.71 -6.85
CA ASN A 55 20.47 12.15 -6.60
C ASN A 55 19.04 12.67 -6.37
N GLY A 56 18.06 11.80 -6.08
CA GLY A 56 16.66 12.19 -5.94
C GLY A 56 15.91 12.32 -7.26
N GLY A 57 16.41 11.69 -8.34
CA GLY A 57 15.75 11.63 -9.62
C GLY A 57 16.01 12.82 -10.55
N HIS A 58 17.00 13.65 -10.30
CA HIS A 58 17.37 14.79 -11.15
C HIS A 58 18.14 14.33 -12.40
N LEU A 59 17.73 14.76 -13.60
CA LEU A 59 18.32 14.34 -14.86
C LEU A 59 19.21 15.39 -15.57
N ARG A 60 18.98 16.68 -15.30
CA ARG A 60 19.58 17.77 -16.09
C ARG A 60 20.24 18.79 -15.19
N THR A 61 21.09 19.63 -15.79
CA THR A 61 21.69 20.76 -15.06
C THR A 61 20.65 21.85 -14.79
N PRO A 62 20.90 22.71 -13.78
CA PRO A 62 20.02 23.83 -13.44
C PRO A 62 19.77 24.76 -14.62
N GLU A 63 20.78 25.04 -15.40
CA GLU A 63 20.71 25.96 -16.55
C GLU A 63 19.72 25.46 -17.60
N VAL A 64 19.77 24.16 -17.91
CA VAL A 64 18.86 23.51 -18.86
C VAL A 64 17.44 23.50 -18.35
N ASN A 65 17.22 23.13 -17.10
CA ASN A 65 15.87 23.10 -16.50
C ASN A 65 15.25 24.51 -16.43
N LYS A 66 16.02 25.52 -16.01
CA LYS A 66 15.57 26.92 -15.92
C LYS A 66 15.24 27.49 -17.30
N ASP A 67 15.97 27.12 -18.35
CA ASP A 67 15.68 27.51 -19.72
C ASP A 67 14.35 26.91 -20.22
N TYR A 68 14.11 25.61 -19.97
CA TYR A 68 12.82 24.99 -20.28
C TYR A 68 11.66 25.63 -19.51
N LEU A 69 11.84 25.90 -18.20
CA LEU A 69 10.83 26.56 -17.41
C LEU A 69 10.52 27.97 -17.93
N HIS A 70 11.55 28.76 -18.22
CA HIS A 70 11.37 30.11 -18.74
C HIS A 70 10.62 30.12 -20.09
N LYS A 71 11.00 29.26 -21.01
CA LYS A 71 10.31 29.10 -22.32
C LYS A 71 8.85 28.69 -22.14
N ALA A 72 8.57 27.74 -21.23
CA ALA A 72 7.21 27.31 -20.93
C ALA A 72 6.36 28.46 -20.35
N ARG A 73 6.93 29.25 -19.44
CA ARG A 73 6.27 30.43 -18.82
C ARG A 73 5.89 31.49 -19.87
N VAL A 74 6.84 31.85 -20.71
CA VAL A 74 6.61 32.86 -21.76
C VAL A 74 5.55 32.36 -22.77
N MET A 75 5.67 31.10 -23.20
CA MET A 75 4.72 30.51 -24.16
C MET A 75 3.32 30.45 -23.58
N LEU A 76 3.17 30.05 -22.32
CA LEU A 76 1.87 29.97 -21.67
C LEU A 76 1.24 31.37 -21.52
N GLN A 77 2.03 32.39 -21.15
CA GLN A 77 1.57 33.78 -21.11
C GLN A 77 1.07 34.25 -22.48
N GLN A 78 1.84 33.98 -23.56
CA GLN A 78 1.43 34.35 -24.91
C GLN A 78 0.13 33.69 -25.33
N LYS A 79 -0.02 32.37 -25.07
CA LYS A 79 -1.29 31.65 -25.32
C LYS A 79 -2.47 32.28 -24.58
N MET A 80 -2.29 32.68 -23.34
CA MET A 80 -3.33 33.34 -22.55
C MET A 80 -3.64 34.74 -23.04
N ASN A 81 -2.64 35.49 -23.52
CA ASN A 81 -2.85 36.81 -24.15
C ASN A 81 -3.65 36.67 -25.46
N ASP A 82 -3.30 35.69 -26.29
CA ASP A 82 -4.02 35.41 -27.55
C ASP A 82 -5.48 34.97 -27.28
N PHE A 83 -5.69 34.10 -26.30
CA PHE A 83 -7.03 33.68 -25.89
C PHE A 83 -7.87 34.86 -25.45
N THR A 84 -7.29 35.76 -24.67
CA THR A 84 -7.98 36.96 -24.15
C THR A 84 -8.32 37.95 -25.27
N ALA A 85 -7.41 38.14 -26.21
CA ALA A 85 -7.57 39.05 -27.37
C ALA A 85 -8.60 38.50 -28.39
N ASN A 86 -8.62 37.20 -28.61
CA ASN A 86 -9.41 36.52 -29.64
C ASN A 86 -10.51 35.61 -29.04
N ARG A 87 -11.07 35.98 -27.91
CA ARG A 87 -12.03 35.16 -27.15
C ARG A 87 -13.15 34.59 -27.99
N SER A 88 -13.70 35.36 -28.94
CA SER A 88 -14.78 34.93 -29.83
C SER A 88 -14.39 33.76 -30.75
N ALA A 89 -13.12 33.55 -31.03
CA ALA A 89 -12.66 32.42 -31.81
C ALA A 89 -12.64 31.09 -31.05
N TYR A 90 -12.74 31.15 -29.72
CA TYR A 90 -12.69 29.99 -28.81
C TYR A 90 -14.03 29.67 -28.15
N ILE A 91 -15.11 30.36 -28.53
CA ILE A 91 -16.44 30.21 -27.95
C ILE A 91 -17.41 29.89 -29.08
N ASP A 92 -18.27 28.88 -28.93
CA ASP A 92 -19.35 28.57 -29.86
C ASP A 92 -20.51 29.58 -29.77
N GLU A 93 -21.51 29.43 -30.64
CA GLU A 93 -22.69 30.28 -30.70
C GLU A 93 -23.53 30.30 -29.41
N ASN A 94 -23.33 29.30 -28.53
CA ASN A 94 -24.01 29.19 -27.24
C ASN A 94 -23.14 29.72 -26.07
N GLY A 95 -21.99 30.29 -26.35
CA GLY A 95 -21.04 30.81 -25.35
C GLY A 95 -20.20 29.75 -24.67
N LYS A 96 -20.22 28.52 -25.17
CA LYS A 96 -19.42 27.41 -24.66
C LYS A 96 -18.05 27.37 -25.31
N LEU A 97 -17.02 27.04 -24.56
CA LEU A 97 -15.66 26.87 -25.07
C LEU A 97 -15.66 25.79 -26.16
N ILE A 98 -15.19 26.14 -27.34
CA ILE A 98 -14.90 25.18 -28.40
C ILE A 98 -13.66 24.44 -27.93
N THR A 99 -13.85 23.28 -27.30
CA THR A 99 -12.77 22.35 -27.02
C THR A 99 -12.25 21.82 -28.34
N HIS A 100 -11.21 22.45 -28.88
CA HIS A 100 -10.31 21.72 -29.76
C HIS A 100 -9.72 20.63 -28.89
N ASN A 101 -9.94 19.37 -29.28
CA ASN A 101 -9.45 18.17 -28.65
C ASN A 101 -8.16 18.39 -27.85
N TYR A 102 -8.30 18.83 -26.60
CA TYR A 102 -7.29 18.70 -25.58
C TYR A 102 -7.43 17.31 -24.92
N ASP A 103 -7.80 16.31 -25.73
CA ASP A 103 -7.67 14.92 -25.31
C ASP A 103 -6.19 14.69 -25.08
N GLY A 104 -5.86 14.11 -23.94
CA GLY A 104 -4.53 13.98 -23.40
C GLY A 104 -3.47 13.26 -24.26
N ASP A 105 -3.79 12.93 -25.48
CA ASP A 105 -2.93 12.56 -26.59
C ASP A 105 -2.60 13.74 -27.51
N GLY A 106 -2.93 14.94 -27.10
CA GLY A 106 -2.50 16.17 -27.76
C GLY A 106 -1.00 16.20 -27.80
N ASP A 107 -0.56 15.33 -28.67
CA ASP A 107 0.75 15.16 -29.14
C ASP A 107 1.45 16.49 -29.24
N GLY A 108 2.61 16.52 -28.64
CA GLY A 108 3.69 17.30 -29.12
C GLY A 108 3.45 18.80 -29.26
N THR A 109 2.52 19.40 -28.52
CA THR A 109 2.50 20.85 -28.40
C THR A 109 3.84 21.26 -27.82
N GLU A 110 4.47 22.26 -28.39
CA GLU A 110 5.77 22.75 -27.93
C GLU A 110 5.76 23.07 -26.42
N LEU A 111 4.65 23.59 -25.89
CA LEU A 111 4.45 23.80 -24.45
C LEU A 111 4.55 22.52 -23.65
N ARG A 112 3.86 21.46 -24.09
CA ARG A 112 3.89 20.16 -23.43
C ARG A 112 5.30 19.59 -23.42
N ASN A 113 5.99 19.64 -24.54
CA ASN A 113 7.37 19.19 -24.66
C ASN A 113 8.33 19.96 -23.75
N LEU A 114 8.15 21.27 -23.57
CA LEU A 114 8.96 22.06 -22.65
C LEU A 114 8.77 21.61 -21.20
N ILE A 115 7.51 21.37 -20.79
CA ILE A 115 7.19 20.94 -19.42
C ILE A 115 7.60 19.48 -19.19
N ASP A 116 7.41 18.59 -20.17
CA ASP A 116 7.87 17.21 -20.09
C ASP A 116 9.41 17.11 -19.97
N ASN A 117 10.13 18.09 -20.49
CA ASN A 117 11.57 18.19 -20.28
C ASN A 117 11.97 18.68 -18.88
N LEU A 118 11.05 19.15 -18.06
CA LEU A 118 11.29 19.38 -16.64
C LEU A 118 11.20 18.09 -15.81
N ALA A 119 10.77 16.97 -16.39
CA ALA A 119 10.69 15.70 -15.67
C ALA A 119 12.07 15.17 -15.27
N GLY A 120 12.12 14.58 -14.10
CA GLY A 120 13.22 13.74 -13.63
C GLY A 120 13.05 12.28 -14.06
N THR A 121 13.54 11.35 -13.24
CA THR A 121 13.46 9.89 -13.45
C THR A 121 12.95 9.18 -12.21
N LYS A 122 12.31 8.02 -12.42
CA LYS A 122 12.00 7.05 -11.36
C LYS A 122 13.05 5.94 -11.23
N GLU A 123 14.17 6.02 -11.91
CA GLU A 123 15.25 5.08 -11.73
C GLU A 123 15.73 5.09 -10.27
N HIS A 124 15.78 3.94 -9.65
CA HIS A 124 16.05 3.77 -8.21
C HIS A 124 15.11 4.55 -7.26
N PHE A 125 13.91 4.89 -7.71
CA PHE A 125 12.90 5.46 -6.82
C PHE A 125 12.49 4.48 -5.72
N GLY A 126 12.46 3.19 -6.06
CA GLY A 126 12.13 2.10 -5.15
C GLY A 126 10.66 1.92 -4.87
N SER A 127 10.37 1.01 -3.96
CA SER A 127 9.03 0.65 -3.50
C SER A 127 9.08 0.19 -2.03
N PHE A 128 8.03 0.51 -1.27
CA PHE A 128 7.76 -0.19 -0.01
C PHE A 128 7.56 -1.68 -0.26
N GLN A 129 8.14 -2.55 0.59
CA GLN A 129 8.19 -4.00 0.33
C GLN A 129 7.61 -4.82 1.47
N THR A 130 7.04 -5.98 1.11
CA THR A 130 6.71 -7.02 2.09
C THR A 130 7.98 -7.52 2.77
N LEU A 131 7.90 -7.88 4.04
CA LEU A 131 9.03 -8.44 4.77
C LEU A 131 9.04 -9.97 4.65
N SER A 132 7.99 -10.63 5.17
CA SER A 132 7.87 -12.09 5.18
C SER A 132 6.44 -12.54 5.47
N ASN A 133 6.22 -13.84 5.27
CA ASN A 133 5.12 -14.58 5.85
C ASN A 133 5.63 -15.45 7.01
N ILE A 134 5.04 -15.29 8.20
CA ILE A 134 5.17 -16.26 9.27
C ILE A 134 4.14 -17.34 9.00
N ILE A 135 4.58 -18.59 8.86
CA ILE A 135 3.73 -19.74 8.60
C ILE A 135 3.63 -20.58 9.87
N VAL A 136 2.41 -20.88 10.30
CA VAL A 136 2.14 -21.72 11.48
C VAL A 136 1.30 -22.91 11.03
N GLU A 137 1.96 -24.05 10.82
CA GLU A 137 1.34 -25.29 10.36
C GLU A 137 0.98 -26.19 11.53
N THR A 138 -0.20 -26.81 11.48
CA THR A 138 -0.60 -27.85 12.42
C THR A 138 0.09 -29.16 12.07
N VAL A 139 0.76 -29.80 13.05
CA VAL A 139 1.40 -31.12 12.88
C VAL A 139 0.33 -32.23 12.94
N ASN A 140 0.32 -33.08 11.93
CA ASN A 140 -0.65 -34.19 11.77
C ASN A 140 -2.12 -33.75 11.85
N PRO A 141 -2.58 -32.88 11.01
CA PRO A 141 -3.98 -32.52 10.95
C PRO A 141 -4.80 -33.64 10.29
N GLY A 142 -6.07 -33.73 10.65
CA GLY A 142 -7.10 -34.33 9.77
C GLY A 142 -7.41 -33.28 8.69
N ILE A 143 -6.67 -33.28 7.61
CA ILE A 143 -6.21 -32.11 6.86
C ILE A 143 -7.24 -31.55 5.89
N PRO A 144 -7.44 -30.21 5.80
CA PRO A 144 -7.90 -29.56 4.58
C PRO A 144 -6.84 -29.65 3.48
N VAL A 145 -7.31 -29.88 2.29
CA VAL A 145 -6.50 -29.97 1.08
C VAL A 145 -6.15 -28.57 0.63
N LEU A 146 -4.91 -28.15 0.85
CA LEU A 146 -4.41 -26.83 0.47
C LEU A 146 -3.53 -26.94 -0.79
N ILE A 147 -3.54 -25.89 -1.60
CA ILE A 147 -2.64 -25.80 -2.74
C ILE A 147 -1.22 -25.59 -2.23
N LYS A 148 -0.33 -26.51 -2.59
CA LYS A 148 1.09 -26.49 -2.25
C LYS A 148 1.91 -25.76 -3.30
N GLU A 149 1.57 -25.96 -4.56
CA GLU A 149 2.31 -25.43 -5.70
C GLU A 149 1.39 -25.27 -6.92
N ALA A 150 1.53 -24.18 -7.66
CA ALA A 150 0.87 -24.00 -8.94
C ALA A 150 1.87 -23.42 -9.96
N VAL A 151 1.93 -24.02 -11.14
CA VAL A 151 2.85 -23.65 -12.22
C VAL A 151 2.13 -23.63 -13.55
N GLN A 152 2.38 -22.60 -14.33
CA GLN A 152 1.96 -22.49 -15.72
C GLN A 152 3.11 -22.88 -16.64
N THR A 153 2.85 -23.63 -17.70
CA THR A 153 3.82 -23.99 -18.72
C THR A 153 3.45 -23.36 -20.07
N ASN A 154 4.43 -23.03 -20.88
CA ASN A 154 4.32 -22.44 -22.23
C ASN A 154 4.01 -20.94 -22.30
N TYR A 155 3.94 -20.23 -21.18
CA TYR A 155 3.71 -18.80 -21.13
C TYR A 155 4.56 -18.18 -20.02
N ASP A 156 5.15 -17.02 -20.27
CA ASP A 156 5.91 -16.29 -19.26
C ASP A 156 4.98 -15.37 -18.47
N ASN A 157 4.72 -15.71 -17.22
CA ASN A 157 3.84 -14.94 -16.32
C ASN A 157 4.61 -14.18 -15.25
N THR A 158 5.91 -13.97 -15.43
CA THR A 158 6.75 -13.35 -14.40
C THR A 158 6.60 -11.82 -14.30
N LYS A 159 5.99 -11.17 -15.31
CA LYS A 159 5.98 -9.71 -15.44
C LYS A 159 4.77 -9.00 -14.84
N ASN A 160 3.67 -9.69 -14.51
CA ASN A 160 2.50 -9.08 -13.89
C ASN A 160 1.98 -9.93 -12.73
N GLN A 161 2.33 -9.52 -11.53
CA GLN A 161 1.92 -10.24 -10.31
C GLN A 161 0.42 -10.14 -10.03
N SER A 162 -0.28 -9.12 -10.54
CA SER A 162 -1.72 -8.92 -10.32
C SER A 162 -2.63 -9.86 -11.12
N GLN A 163 -2.10 -10.57 -12.12
CA GLN A 163 -2.83 -11.56 -12.94
C GLN A 163 -2.07 -12.88 -13.01
N SER A 164 -1.37 -13.22 -11.94
CA SER A 164 -0.52 -14.40 -11.83
C SER A 164 -1.32 -15.70 -11.72
N ILE A 165 -0.61 -16.81 -11.77
CA ILE A 165 -1.19 -18.15 -11.57
C ILE A 165 -1.87 -18.29 -10.20
N GLY A 166 -1.42 -17.56 -9.18
CA GLY A 166 -2.03 -17.54 -7.85
C GLY A 166 -3.47 -17.05 -7.85
N SER A 167 -3.82 -16.13 -8.76
CA SER A 167 -5.20 -15.64 -8.91
C SER A 167 -6.22 -16.68 -9.36
N LEU A 168 -5.77 -17.85 -9.81
CA LEU A 168 -6.67 -19.00 -10.10
C LEU A 168 -7.16 -19.72 -8.84
N PHE A 169 -6.54 -19.45 -7.70
CA PHE A 169 -6.70 -20.24 -6.48
C PHE A 169 -6.91 -19.39 -5.24
N ASP A 170 -7.19 -18.10 -5.40
CA ASP A 170 -7.38 -17.14 -4.31
C ASP A 170 -8.84 -17.06 -3.83
N GLN A 171 -9.75 -17.80 -4.46
CA GLN A 171 -11.19 -17.84 -4.20
C GLN A 171 -11.88 -16.48 -4.39
N SER A 172 -11.32 -15.64 -5.25
CA SER A 172 -11.86 -14.33 -5.59
C SER A 172 -12.27 -14.26 -7.06
N THR A 173 -13.54 -13.99 -7.34
CA THR A 173 -14.01 -13.75 -8.70
C THR A 173 -13.67 -12.36 -9.22
N THR A 174 -13.12 -11.48 -8.39
CA THR A 174 -12.69 -10.13 -8.77
C THR A 174 -11.25 -10.09 -9.28
N SER A 175 -10.41 -11.03 -8.85
CA SER A 175 -9.08 -11.26 -9.42
C SER A 175 -9.17 -12.19 -10.65
N LYS A 176 -8.13 -12.27 -11.44
CA LYS A 176 -8.05 -13.19 -12.56
C LYS A 176 -6.61 -13.57 -12.89
N TRP A 177 -6.43 -14.76 -13.40
CA TRP A 177 -5.25 -15.17 -14.11
C TRP A 177 -5.37 -14.85 -15.60
N PHE A 178 -4.29 -14.37 -16.18
CA PHE A 178 -4.15 -14.16 -17.62
C PHE A 178 -2.80 -14.73 -18.08
N ALA A 179 -2.82 -15.57 -19.10
CA ALA A 179 -1.66 -16.35 -19.50
C ALA A 179 -0.46 -15.54 -19.98
N ASP A 180 -0.65 -14.29 -20.39
CA ASP A 180 0.43 -13.42 -20.88
C ASP A 180 0.13 -11.95 -20.59
N ASN A 181 1.12 -11.27 -20.03
CA ASN A 181 1.05 -9.87 -19.62
C ASN A 181 1.85 -8.91 -20.49
N ASP A 182 2.56 -9.42 -21.49
CA ASP A 182 3.27 -8.55 -22.42
C ASP A 182 2.34 -8.16 -23.56
N ARG A 183 1.94 -6.88 -23.62
CA ARG A 183 1.13 -6.32 -24.72
C ARG A 183 1.80 -6.48 -26.08
N PHE A 184 3.10 -6.81 -26.13
CA PHE A 184 3.92 -6.83 -27.34
C PHE A 184 4.51 -8.22 -27.63
N SER A 185 4.29 -9.25 -26.81
CA SER A 185 4.86 -10.57 -27.08
C SER A 185 3.99 -11.38 -28.05
N SER A 186 4.64 -12.16 -28.88
CA SER A 186 3.98 -13.07 -29.81
C SER A 186 3.15 -14.12 -29.04
N PHE A 187 1.97 -14.41 -29.54
CA PHE A 187 1.03 -15.40 -29.06
C PHE A 187 1.70 -16.76 -28.85
N GLY A 188 1.68 -17.28 -27.63
CA GLY A 188 2.06 -18.66 -27.35
C GLY A 188 1.03 -19.63 -27.93
N SER A 189 1.46 -20.80 -28.42
CA SER A 189 0.57 -21.78 -29.03
C SER A 189 -0.22 -22.57 -27.97
N LEU A 190 -1.50 -22.79 -28.21
CA LEU A 190 -2.26 -23.79 -27.48
C LEU A 190 -1.64 -25.20 -27.71
N PRO A 191 -1.70 -26.12 -26.77
CA PRO A 191 -2.42 -26.04 -25.50
C PRO A 191 -1.71 -25.23 -24.43
N CYS A 192 -2.47 -24.46 -23.63
CA CYS A 192 -1.98 -23.87 -22.40
C CYS A 192 -2.13 -24.86 -21.25
N VAL A 193 -1.04 -25.07 -20.50
CA VAL A 193 -0.99 -26.08 -19.44
C VAL A 193 -0.79 -25.45 -18.09
N ILE A 194 -1.74 -25.67 -17.16
CA ILE A 194 -1.69 -25.29 -15.76
C ILE A 194 -1.50 -26.57 -14.94
N LYS A 195 -0.52 -26.59 -14.05
CA LYS A 195 -0.28 -27.68 -13.11
C LYS A 195 -0.34 -27.12 -11.70
N TRP A 196 -0.96 -27.85 -10.78
CA TRP A 196 -0.98 -27.53 -9.36
C TRP A 196 -0.97 -28.81 -8.53
N ALA A 197 -0.54 -28.65 -7.29
CA ALA A 197 -0.48 -29.74 -6.33
C ALA A 197 -1.16 -29.32 -5.03
N TYR A 198 -1.82 -30.29 -4.41
CA TYR A 198 -2.36 -30.17 -3.06
C TYR A 198 -1.42 -30.81 -2.06
N THR A 199 -1.55 -30.43 -0.78
CA THR A 199 -0.84 -31.06 0.33
C THR A 199 -1.20 -32.53 0.50
N HIS A 200 -2.46 -32.90 0.14
CA HIS A 200 -3.01 -34.26 0.19
C HIS A 200 -4.00 -34.45 -0.97
N ALA A 201 -4.36 -35.69 -1.24
CA ALA A 201 -5.37 -36.01 -2.24
C ALA A 201 -6.76 -35.52 -1.75
N PRO A 202 -7.45 -34.62 -2.48
CA PRO A 202 -8.80 -34.19 -2.14
C PRO A 202 -9.79 -35.34 -2.35
N LYS A 203 -10.81 -35.47 -1.49
CA LYS A 203 -12.01 -36.23 -1.80
C LYS A 203 -12.87 -35.42 -2.75
N ALA A 204 -12.46 -35.35 -4.00
CA ALA A 204 -13.13 -34.57 -5.03
C ALA A 204 -14.54 -35.08 -5.32
N VAL A 205 -15.49 -34.16 -5.45
CA VAL A 205 -16.87 -34.38 -5.88
C VAL A 205 -17.16 -33.71 -7.21
N SER A 206 -16.47 -32.61 -7.52
CA SER A 206 -16.49 -31.89 -8.78
C SER A 206 -15.18 -31.10 -8.97
N TYR A 207 -15.06 -30.48 -10.14
CA TYR A 207 -14.12 -29.39 -10.35
C TYR A 207 -14.83 -28.21 -10.99
N SER A 208 -14.34 -27.01 -10.78
CA SER A 208 -14.99 -25.79 -11.24
C SER A 208 -14.02 -24.85 -11.93
N LEU A 209 -14.51 -24.17 -13.00
CA LEU A 209 -13.83 -23.06 -13.66
C LEU A 209 -14.73 -21.85 -13.60
N THR A 210 -14.16 -20.65 -13.32
CA THR A 210 -14.90 -19.39 -13.32
C THR A 210 -14.33 -18.45 -14.40
N SER A 211 -15.22 -17.92 -15.26
CA SER A 211 -14.82 -16.96 -16.30
C SER A 211 -14.37 -15.64 -15.68
N ALA A 212 -13.41 -14.98 -16.31
CA ALA A 212 -12.94 -13.67 -15.86
C ALA A 212 -13.98 -12.55 -16.14
N ASN A 213 -13.70 -11.37 -15.62
CA ASN A 213 -14.60 -10.21 -15.67
C ASN A 213 -14.71 -9.52 -17.05
N ASP A 214 -13.83 -9.85 -18.01
CA ASP A 214 -13.72 -9.21 -19.32
C ASP A 214 -13.49 -10.23 -20.45
N MET A 215 -13.39 -9.78 -21.69
CA MET A 215 -12.90 -10.45 -22.90
C MET A 215 -13.37 -11.92 -23.08
N PRO A 216 -14.65 -12.16 -23.42
CA PRO A 216 -15.21 -13.52 -23.58
C PRO A 216 -14.44 -14.43 -24.54
N GLY A 217 -13.80 -13.87 -25.57
CA GLY A 217 -12.99 -14.62 -26.52
C GLY A 217 -11.81 -15.39 -25.89
N ARG A 218 -11.41 -15.02 -24.68
CA ARG A 218 -10.32 -15.63 -23.91
C ARG A 218 -10.74 -16.85 -23.08
N ASP A 219 -12.05 -17.08 -22.95
CA ASP A 219 -12.58 -18.18 -22.14
C ASP A 219 -12.27 -19.54 -22.78
N PRO A 220 -11.92 -20.57 -21.99
CA PRO A 220 -11.70 -21.91 -22.48
C PRO A 220 -12.94 -22.49 -23.17
N LYS A 221 -12.77 -23.02 -24.39
CA LYS A 221 -13.81 -23.73 -25.16
C LYS A 221 -13.65 -25.22 -25.04
N SER A 222 -12.40 -25.69 -25.06
CA SER A 222 -12.07 -27.09 -24.91
C SER A 222 -10.89 -27.27 -23.96
N TRP A 223 -10.98 -28.27 -23.08
CA TRP A 223 -9.90 -28.56 -22.12
C TRP A 223 -9.93 -30.04 -21.70
N LYS A 224 -8.82 -30.48 -21.10
CA LYS A 224 -8.66 -31.79 -20.47
C LYS A 224 -8.15 -31.61 -19.05
N LEU A 225 -8.75 -32.30 -18.10
CA LEU A 225 -8.30 -32.40 -16.73
C LEU A 225 -7.62 -33.74 -16.48
N TYR A 226 -6.45 -33.68 -15.84
CA TYR A 226 -5.69 -34.88 -15.49
C TYR A 226 -5.35 -34.87 -13.99
N GLY A 227 -5.18 -36.07 -13.43
CA GLY A 227 -4.70 -36.28 -12.06
C GLY A 227 -3.43 -37.15 -12.04
N SER A 228 -2.62 -36.97 -11.02
CA SER A 228 -1.41 -37.73 -10.78
C SER A 228 -1.16 -37.90 -9.28
N ALA A 229 -0.70 -39.08 -8.88
CA ALA A 229 -0.28 -39.35 -7.50
C ALA A 229 1.20 -38.98 -7.25
N ASP A 230 2.02 -38.99 -8.30
CA ASP A 230 3.48 -38.79 -8.22
C ASP A 230 4.00 -37.51 -8.91
N GLY A 231 3.11 -36.75 -9.53
CA GLY A 231 3.44 -35.55 -10.31
C GLY A 231 4.15 -35.82 -11.65
N LYS A 232 4.35 -37.06 -12.02
CA LYS A 232 5.07 -37.51 -13.23
C LYS A 232 4.15 -38.14 -14.24
N SER A 233 3.37 -39.12 -13.84
CA SER A 233 2.41 -39.86 -14.68
C SER A 233 1.01 -39.31 -14.43
N TYR A 234 0.32 -38.89 -15.51
CA TYR A 234 -0.99 -38.25 -15.43
C TYR A 234 -2.07 -39.06 -16.11
N ASP A 235 -3.12 -39.40 -15.38
CA ASP A 235 -4.33 -40.05 -15.89
C ASP A 235 -5.33 -38.98 -16.33
N LEU A 236 -5.98 -39.19 -17.50
CA LEU A 236 -7.08 -38.34 -17.95
C LEU A 236 -8.30 -38.57 -17.04
N LEU A 237 -8.80 -37.50 -16.42
CA LEU A 237 -9.95 -37.54 -15.51
C LEU A 237 -11.23 -37.07 -16.19
N ASP A 238 -11.12 -35.98 -16.98
CA ASP A 238 -12.27 -35.43 -17.70
C ASP A 238 -11.81 -34.68 -18.95
N GLN A 239 -12.72 -34.54 -19.91
CA GLN A 239 -12.51 -33.77 -21.13
C GLN A 239 -13.80 -33.06 -21.51
N GLN A 240 -13.72 -31.75 -21.71
CA GLN A 240 -14.82 -30.90 -22.09
C GLN A 240 -14.57 -30.20 -23.42
N SER A 241 -15.65 -29.97 -24.18
CA SER A 241 -15.64 -29.18 -25.41
C SER A 241 -17.02 -28.60 -25.66
N GLY A 242 -17.14 -27.28 -25.77
CA GLY A 242 -18.42 -26.62 -26.03
C GLY A 242 -18.40 -25.10 -25.67
N THR A 243 -19.54 -24.47 -25.89
CA THR A 243 -19.77 -23.05 -25.55
C THR A 243 -20.51 -22.95 -24.21
N PHE A 244 -19.82 -23.21 -23.12
CA PHE A 244 -20.42 -23.29 -21.78
C PHE A 244 -20.76 -21.96 -21.14
N TRP A 245 -20.10 -20.89 -21.58
CA TRP A 245 -20.16 -19.57 -20.92
C TRP A 245 -21.43 -18.78 -21.23
N GLY A 246 -22.21 -19.23 -22.21
CA GLY A 246 -23.47 -18.63 -22.65
C GLY A 246 -23.30 -17.57 -23.75
N ASP A 247 -24.33 -17.49 -24.60
CA ASP A 247 -24.46 -16.39 -25.57
C ASP A 247 -25.33 -15.30 -24.94
N ASP A 248 -24.77 -14.16 -24.61
CA ASP A 248 -25.58 -12.95 -24.56
C ASP A 248 -25.68 -12.34 -25.97
N LYS A 249 -26.79 -11.64 -26.24
CA LYS A 249 -27.09 -11.06 -27.56
C LYS A 249 -26.03 -10.03 -28.04
N ASP A 250 -25.11 -9.65 -27.14
CA ASP A 250 -24.05 -8.66 -27.36
C ASP A 250 -22.67 -9.32 -27.52
N GLY A 251 -22.57 -10.68 -27.55
CA GLY A 251 -21.30 -11.42 -27.70
C GLY A 251 -20.37 -11.31 -26.51
N LYS A 252 -20.88 -10.86 -25.36
CA LYS A 252 -20.04 -10.62 -24.16
C LYS A 252 -19.98 -11.80 -23.21
N GLY A 253 -20.80 -12.83 -23.37
CA GLY A 253 -20.84 -14.00 -22.49
C GLY A 253 -21.10 -13.65 -21.01
N SER A 254 -21.53 -14.61 -20.21
CA SER A 254 -21.70 -14.38 -18.77
C SER A 254 -20.33 -14.21 -18.10
N ARG A 255 -20.11 -13.06 -17.44
CA ARG A 255 -18.88 -12.76 -16.73
C ARG A 255 -18.94 -13.24 -15.29
N ASN A 256 -17.78 -13.67 -14.74
CA ASN A 256 -17.68 -14.28 -13.41
C ASN A 256 -18.61 -15.49 -13.23
N LYS A 257 -18.90 -16.19 -14.33
CA LYS A 257 -19.73 -17.40 -14.31
C LYS A 257 -18.90 -18.60 -13.92
N THR A 258 -19.35 -19.34 -12.91
CA THR A 258 -18.76 -20.61 -12.50
C THR A 258 -19.44 -21.78 -13.19
N LEU A 259 -18.64 -22.63 -13.81
CA LEU A 259 -19.05 -23.93 -14.38
C LEU A 259 -18.50 -25.03 -13.48
N SER A 260 -19.34 -25.97 -13.10
CA SER A 260 -18.94 -27.13 -12.28
C SER A 260 -19.19 -28.44 -13.05
N PHE A 261 -18.21 -29.34 -12.99
CA PHE A 261 -18.21 -30.62 -13.68
C PHE A 261 -18.01 -31.74 -12.65
N PRO A 262 -18.84 -32.82 -12.68
CA PRO A 262 -18.68 -33.91 -11.75
C PRO A 262 -17.28 -34.54 -11.84
N LEU A 263 -16.67 -34.78 -10.71
CA LEU A 263 -15.38 -35.45 -10.59
C LEU A 263 -15.40 -36.26 -9.30
N LYS A 264 -15.13 -37.58 -9.38
CA LYS A 264 -15.07 -38.41 -8.18
C LYS A 264 -13.71 -39.11 -8.10
N THR A 265 -12.86 -38.58 -7.22
CA THR A 265 -11.54 -39.14 -6.94
C THR A 265 -11.03 -38.76 -5.57
N ASP A 266 -10.23 -39.63 -4.96
CA ASP A 266 -9.48 -39.39 -3.70
C ASP A 266 -8.02 -39.88 -3.83
N LYS A 267 -7.53 -40.05 -5.08
CA LYS A 267 -6.24 -40.69 -5.37
C LYS A 267 -5.13 -39.71 -5.69
N TYR A 268 -5.46 -38.51 -6.23
CA TYR A 268 -4.49 -37.65 -6.87
C TYR A 268 -4.18 -36.42 -6.04
N THR A 269 -2.90 -36.21 -5.84
CA THR A 269 -2.37 -35.00 -5.17
C THR A 269 -2.02 -33.92 -6.19
N PHE A 270 -1.63 -34.32 -7.42
CA PHE A 270 -1.25 -33.39 -8.48
C PHE A 270 -2.33 -33.36 -9.55
N PHE A 271 -2.63 -32.18 -10.06
CA PHE A 271 -3.59 -31.98 -11.15
C PHE A 271 -2.96 -31.16 -12.28
N LYS A 272 -3.49 -31.38 -13.48
CA LYS A 272 -3.09 -30.68 -14.70
C LYS A 272 -4.34 -30.33 -15.50
N LEU A 273 -4.53 -29.03 -15.80
CA LEU A 273 -5.52 -28.58 -16.78
C LEU A 273 -4.79 -28.22 -18.08
N GLU A 274 -5.25 -28.75 -19.19
CA GLU A 274 -4.74 -28.52 -20.53
C GLU A 274 -5.83 -27.85 -21.36
N ILE A 275 -5.76 -26.54 -21.56
CA ILE A 275 -6.70 -25.75 -22.36
C ILE A 275 -6.27 -25.91 -23.82
N THR A 276 -7.11 -26.54 -24.66
CA THR A 276 -6.78 -26.86 -26.03
C THR A 276 -7.43 -25.93 -27.05
N GLU A 277 -8.56 -25.29 -26.71
CA GLU A 277 -9.23 -24.28 -27.53
C GLU A 277 -9.83 -23.19 -26.67
N LEU A 278 -9.89 -21.99 -27.23
CA LEU A 278 -10.59 -20.82 -26.68
C LEU A 278 -11.81 -20.50 -27.54
N ILE A 279 -12.71 -19.66 -27.02
CA ILE A 279 -13.82 -19.10 -27.81
C ILE A 279 -13.28 -18.38 -29.05
N ASP A 280 -12.22 -17.61 -28.91
CA ASP A 280 -11.41 -17.05 -30.01
C ASP A 280 -9.96 -17.51 -29.88
N ASN A 281 -9.55 -18.47 -30.71
CA ASN A 281 -8.19 -19.03 -30.68
C ASN A 281 -7.06 -18.02 -31.06
N LYS A 282 -7.41 -16.79 -31.43
CA LYS A 282 -6.45 -15.71 -31.61
C LYS A 282 -6.12 -14.98 -30.29
N GLN A 283 -6.86 -15.27 -29.23
CA GLN A 283 -6.68 -14.71 -27.91
C GLN A 283 -5.79 -15.60 -27.02
N LYS A 284 -5.44 -15.12 -25.84
CA LYS A 284 -4.70 -15.84 -24.81
C LYS A 284 -5.65 -16.22 -23.68
N PRO A 285 -5.51 -17.41 -23.05
CA PRO A 285 -6.46 -17.87 -22.06
C PRO A 285 -6.44 -17.03 -20.78
N GLN A 286 -7.61 -16.91 -20.17
CA GLN A 286 -7.82 -16.32 -18.84
C GLN A 286 -8.91 -17.09 -18.09
N LEU A 287 -8.87 -17.03 -16.77
CA LEU A 287 -9.91 -17.49 -15.83
C LEU A 287 -9.84 -16.64 -14.55
N ALA A 288 -10.96 -16.48 -13.86
CA ALA A 288 -10.96 -15.93 -12.52
C ALA A 288 -10.58 -16.99 -11.49
N GLU A 289 -11.16 -18.20 -11.57
CA GLU A 289 -10.94 -19.26 -10.59
C GLU A 289 -10.87 -20.65 -11.23
N LEU A 290 -10.11 -21.53 -10.58
CA LEU A 290 -10.01 -22.94 -10.87
C LEU A 290 -9.96 -23.73 -9.56
N SER A 291 -10.89 -24.66 -9.34
CA SER A 291 -10.92 -25.46 -8.12
C SER A 291 -11.18 -26.95 -8.37
N ILE A 292 -10.68 -27.80 -7.49
CA ILE A 292 -11.17 -29.15 -7.27
C ILE A 292 -12.07 -29.08 -6.03
N ASP A 293 -13.36 -29.30 -6.23
CA ASP A 293 -14.35 -29.17 -5.18
C ASP A 293 -14.40 -30.46 -4.36
N ALA A 294 -13.98 -30.39 -3.12
CA ALA A 294 -14.03 -31.53 -2.20
C ALA A 294 -15.34 -31.50 -1.37
N SER A 295 -15.71 -32.62 -0.77
CA SER A 295 -16.86 -32.69 0.12
C SER A 295 -16.64 -31.78 1.33
N THR A 296 -17.65 -30.98 1.67
CA THR A 296 -17.59 -29.80 2.55
C THR A 296 -17.69 -30.09 4.04
N GLU A 297 -17.43 -31.28 4.52
CA GLU A 297 -17.32 -31.50 5.97
C GLU A 297 -15.99 -30.92 6.48
N LEU A 298 -16.05 -29.70 6.97
CA LEU A 298 -14.93 -29.11 7.69
C LEU A 298 -14.71 -29.91 8.97
N PRO A 299 -13.48 -30.35 9.27
CA PRO A 299 -13.18 -31.09 10.51
C PRO A 299 -13.21 -30.22 11.75
N TYR A 300 -13.59 -28.97 11.63
CA TYR A 300 -13.79 -28.02 12.73
C TYR A 300 -15.16 -27.33 12.62
N SER A 301 -15.65 -26.84 13.74
CA SER A 301 -16.90 -26.07 13.86
C SER A 301 -16.69 -24.77 14.66
N ASP A 302 -17.74 -23.96 14.75
CA ASP A 302 -17.78 -22.75 15.57
C ASP A 302 -16.59 -21.79 15.28
N TYR A 303 -16.18 -21.73 14.01
CA TYR A 303 -15.09 -20.84 13.61
C TYR A 303 -15.51 -19.38 13.71
N THR A 304 -14.67 -18.58 14.36
CA THR A 304 -14.78 -17.12 14.38
C THR A 304 -13.40 -16.47 14.24
N ARG A 305 -13.34 -15.40 13.47
CA ARG A 305 -12.20 -14.53 13.34
C ARG A 305 -12.66 -13.11 13.62
N THR A 306 -12.06 -12.47 14.62
CA THR A 306 -12.51 -11.16 15.13
C THR A 306 -11.35 -10.21 15.28
N LEU A 307 -11.48 -9.00 14.72
CA LEU A 307 -10.66 -7.86 15.08
C LEU A 307 -11.42 -7.02 16.11
N ASP A 308 -10.96 -7.05 17.34
CA ASP A 308 -11.45 -6.19 18.41
C ASP A 308 -10.75 -4.83 18.33
N ILE A 309 -11.34 -3.90 17.61
CA ILE A 309 -10.78 -2.55 17.43
C ILE A 309 -10.81 -1.70 18.70
N ASP A 310 -11.60 -2.07 19.71
CA ASP A 310 -11.57 -1.38 21.00
C ASP A 310 -10.30 -1.69 21.80
N ASN A 311 -9.72 -2.88 21.58
CA ASN A 311 -8.52 -3.35 22.27
C ASN A 311 -7.32 -3.59 21.36
N ALA A 312 -7.48 -3.40 20.04
CA ALA A 312 -6.48 -3.70 19.01
C ALA A 312 -5.95 -5.15 19.11
N ILE A 313 -6.86 -6.12 19.24
CA ILE A 313 -6.55 -7.55 19.35
C ILE A 313 -7.28 -8.29 18.24
N HIS A 314 -6.55 -9.09 17.48
CA HIS A 314 -7.12 -10.07 16.58
C HIS A 314 -7.24 -11.43 17.26
N THR A 315 -8.38 -12.09 17.12
CA THR A 315 -8.65 -13.40 17.73
C THR A 315 -9.20 -14.36 16.68
N VAL A 316 -8.69 -15.59 16.66
CA VAL A 316 -9.26 -16.71 15.94
C VAL A 316 -9.67 -17.79 16.92
N MET A 317 -10.92 -18.27 16.82
CA MET A 317 -11.45 -19.37 17.63
C MET A 317 -12.12 -20.40 16.74
N TYR A 318 -11.95 -21.68 17.08
CA TYR A 318 -12.64 -22.79 16.43
C TYR A 318 -12.70 -24.00 17.36
N LYS A 319 -13.61 -24.93 17.06
CA LYS A 319 -13.69 -26.23 17.76
C LYS A 319 -13.26 -27.35 16.85
N GLU A 320 -12.42 -28.23 17.35
CA GLU A 320 -12.03 -29.48 16.70
C GLU A 320 -12.11 -30.61 17.72
N ASN A 321 -12.82 -31.70 17.39
CA ASN A 321 -13.05 -32.83 18.30
C ASN A 321 -13.61 -32.41 19.67
N GLY A 322 -14.47 -31.38 19.70
CA GLY A 322 -15.09 -30.86 20.94
C GLY A 322 -14.18 -30.00 21.81
N ILE A 323 -12.96 -29.70 21.39
CA ILE A 323 -12.00 -28.84 22.07
C ILE A 323 -11.96 -27.49 21.36
N THR A 324 -12.06 -26.40 22.15
CA THR A 324 -11.93 -25.03 21.62
C THR A 324 -10.47 -24.62 21.57
N PHE A 325 -10.01 -24.23 20.41
CA PHE A 325 -8.70 -23.63 20.18
C PHE A 325 -8.85 -22.12 20.02
N LYS A 326 -7.90 -21.37 20.58
CA LYS A 326 -7.85 -19.92 20.50
C LYS A 326 -6.46 -19.43 20.11
N ARG A 327 -6.41 -18.48 19.16
CA ARG A 327 -5.22 -17.71 18.83
C ARG A 327 -5.51 -16.24 19.04
N GLU A 328 -4.57 -15.51 19.60
CA GLU A 328 -4.65 -14.08 19.85
C GLU A 328 -3.41 -13.41 19.27
N TYR A 329 -3.61 -12.28 18.58
CA TYR A 329 -2.55 -11.52 17.94
C TYR A 329 -2.70 -10.04 18.28
N PHE A 330 -1.60 -9.40 18.64
CA PHE A 330 -1.54 -7.95 18.76
C PHE A 330 -0.11 -7.45 18.49
N MET A 331 0.02 -6.15 18.24
CA MET A 331 1.31 -5.51 17.96
C MET A 331 1.50 -4.36 18.94
N SER A 332 2.38 -4.56 19.93
CA SER A 332 2.66 -3.58 20.99
C SER A 332 3.58 -2.48 20.50
N TYR A 333 3.16 -1.22 20.59
CA TYR A 333 4.01 -0.08 20.28
C TYR A 333 5.10 0.13 21.36
N PRO A 334 4.78 0.14 22.68
CA PRO A 334 5.83 0.37 23.69
C PRO A 334 6.89 -0.72 23.77
N ASP A 335 6.51 -1.97 23.48
CA ASP A 335 7.44 -3.09 23.47
C ASP A 335 8.11 -3.30 22.11
N ASN A 336 7.56 -2.71 21.05
CA ASN A 336 7.93 -2.87 19.63
C ASN A 336 8.02 -4.35 19.19
N VAL A 337 7.01 -5.14 19.58
CA VAL A 337 6.90 -6.55 19.22
C VAL A 337 5.49 -6.92 18.76
N MET A 338 5.40 -7.86 17.82
CA MET A 338 4.19 -8.62 17.60
C MET A 338 4.14 -9.79 18.58
N VAL A 339 2.97 -10.05 19.14
CA VAL A 339 2.71 -11.17 20.02
C VAL A 339 1.62 -12.04 19.40
N MET A 340 1.90 -13.33 19.23
CA MET A 340 0.91 -14.34 18.89
C MET A 340 0.87 -15.36 20.03
N ARG A 341 -0.36 -15.73 20.46
CA ARG A 341 -0.57 -16.72 21.50
C ARG A 341 -1.56 -17.77 21.03
N LEU A 342 -1.21 -19.03 21.20
CA LEU A 342 -2.06 -20.19 20.92
C LEU A 342 -2.38 -20.92 22.23
N THR A 343 -3.66 -21.24 22.44
CA THR A 343 -4.16 -22.00 23.61
C THR A 343 -5.31 -22.92 23.23
N SER A 344 -5.66 -23.85 24.13
CA SER A 344 -6.89 -24.62 24.07
C SER A 344 -7.61 -24.62 25.42
N ASP A 345 -8.90 -24.91 25.43
CA ASP A 345 -9.73 -24.99 26.66
C ASP A 345 -9.59 -26.32 27.41
N SER A 346 -8.79 -27.24 26.91
CA SER A 346 -8.65 -28.58 27.46
C SER A 346 -7.20 -29.02 27.53
N LYS A 347 -6.84 -29.66 28.64
CA LYS A 347 -5.53 -30.33 28.79
C LYS A 347 -5.31 -31.47 27.77
N LYS A 348 -6.36 -31.95 27.12
CA LYS A 348 -6.28 -32.91 26.01
C LYS A 348 -6.00 -32.23 24.66
N GLY A 349 -6.22 -30.91 24.54
CA GLY A 349 -5.98 -30.12 23.35
C GLY A 349 -4.54 -29.65 23.26
N LYS A 350 -3.61 -30.58 23.16
CA LYS A 350 -2.18 -30.30 22.99
C LYS A 350 -1.92 -29.63 21.66
N LEU A 351 -1.02 -28.68 21.69
CA LEU A 351 -0.63 -27.90 20.51
C LEU A 351 0.66 -28.45 19.91
N SER A 352 0.59 -28.92 18.69
CA SER A 352 1.77 -29.30 17.91
C SER A 352 1.80 -28.48 16.62
N ARG A 353 2.85 -27.69 16.41
CA ARG A 353 2.96 -26.72 15.31
C ARG A 353 4.36 -26.73 14.70
N ILE A 354 4.45 -26.53 13.39
CA ILE A 354 5.68 -26.14 12.72
C ILE A 354 5.58 -24.64 12.44
N ILE A 355 6.60 -23.89 12.84
CA ILE A 355 6.70 -22.45 12.63
C ILE A 355 7.88 -22.20 11.70
N SER A 356 7.64 -21.40 10.64
CA SER A 356 8.66 -21.05 9.65
C SER A 356 8.49 -19.61 9.16
N LEU A 357 9.51 -19.11 8.49
CA LEU A 357 9.49 -17.86 7.74
C LEU A 357 9.62 -18.14 6.24
N GLU A 358 8.83 -17.44 5.45
CA GLU A 358 8.95 -17.36 4.00
C GLU A 358 9.08 -15.90 3.58
N SER A 359 9.87 -15.61 2.57
CA SER A 359 10.02 -14.24 2.07
C SER A 359 10.24 -14.23 0.56
N LEU A 360 9.73 -13.19 -0.10
CA LEU A 360 9.91 -12.96 -1.54
C LEU A 360 11.29 -12.39 -1.88
N HIS A 361 12.04 -11.88 -0.89
CA HIS A 361 13.37 -11.33 -1.14
C HIS A 361 14.34 -12.40 -1.64
N THR A 362 15.16 -12.03 -2.63
CA THR A 362 16.14 -12.95 -3.25
C THR A 362 17.39 -13.13 -2.40
N ASP A 363 17.88 -12.03 -1.80
CA ASP A 363 19.10 -12.01 -0.98
C ASP A 363 18.74 -12.04 0.50
N LYS A 364 18.42 -13.24 1.00
CA LYS A 364 18.06 -13.49 2.39
C LYS A 364 18.74 -14.73 2.94
N THR A 365 18.92 -14.73 4.23
CA THR A 365 19.33 -15.91 5.01
C THR A 365 18.30 -16.14 6.11
N ILE A 366 17.82 -17.38 6.23
CA ILE A 366 16.89 -17.82 7.28
C ILE A 366 17.58 -18.94 8.04
N THR A 367 17.66 -18.82 9.36
CA THR A 367 18.24 -19.83 10.25
C THR A 367 17.36 -20.04 11.46
N ALA A 368 17.29 -21.27 11.96
CA ALA A 368 16.64 -21.59 13.23
C ALA A 368 17.68 -22.14 14.20
N ASP A 369 17.68 -21.66 15.43
CA ASP A 369 18.53 -22.13 16.52
C ASP A 369 17.78 -22.06 17.85
N GLY A 370 17.83 -23.15 18.64
CA GLY A 370 17.16 -23.25 19.92
C GLY A 370 15.67 -22.94 19.82
N HIS A 371 15.29 -21.76 20.24
CA HIS A 371 13.89 -21.27 20.24
C HIS A 371 13.67 -20.09 19.28
N THR A 372 14.60 -19.80 18.41
CA THR A 372 14.57 -18.63 17.52
C THR A 372 14.54 -19.01 16.05
N ILE A 373 13.89 -18.20 15.24
CA ILE A 373 14.06 -18.17 13.77
C ILE A 373 14.49 -16.76 13.41
N THR A 374 15.63 -16.65 12.74
CA THR A 374 16.22 -15.37 12.33
C THR A 374 16.25 -15.28 10.81
N MET A 375 15.82 -14.14 10.28
CA MET A 375 15.97 -13.78 8.87
C MET A 375 16.72 -12.46 8.77
N THR A 376 17.74 -12.42 7.91
CA THR A 376 18.48 -11.21 7.52
C THR A 376 18.58 -11.13 6.01
N GLY A 377 18.72 -9.94 5.47
CA GLY A 377 18.86 -9.79 4.03
C GLY A 377 18.87 -8.35 3.55
N TYR A 378 18.73 -8.22 2.22
CA TYR A 378 18.71 -6.96 1.50
C TYR A 378 17.39 -6.84 0.74
N PRO A 379 16.83 -5.62 0.60
CA PRO A 379 15.64 -5.41 -0.24
C PRO A 379 15.93 -5.85 -1.67
N THR A 380 14.93 -6.43 -2.31
CA THR A 380 15.03 -6.84 -3.72
C THR A 380 14.70 -5.63 -4.61
N PRO A 381 15.54 -5.29 -5.61
CA PRO A 381 15.23 -4.22 -6.56
C PRO A 381 13.88 -4.43 -7.25
N VAL A 382 13.13 -3.35 -7.48
CA VAL A 382 11.91 -3.42 -8.28
C VAL A 382 12.21 -3.70 -9.75
N SER A 383 11.21 -4.16 -10.49
CA SER A 383 11.38 -4.50 -11.91
C SER A 383 11.92 -3.31 -12.71
N GLY A 384 13.07 -3.50 -13.34
CA GLY A 384 13.76 -2.48 -14.13
C GLY A 384 14.98 -1.86 -13.45
N ASP A 385 14.99 -1.79 -12.14
CA ASP A 385 16.14 -1.30 -11.37
C ASP A 385 17.20 -2.40 -11.18
N LYS A 386 18.44 -1.98 -11.07
CA LYS A 386 19.58 -2.88 -10.86
C LYS A 386 20.52 -2.26 -9.83
N ARG A 387 21.05 -3.09 -8.98
CA ARG A 387 22.11 -2.68 -8.06
C ARG A 387 23.38 -2.30 -8.83
N VAL A 388 23.96 -1.15 -8.51
CA VAL A 388 25.15 -0.61 -9.16
C VAL A 388 26.39 -1.01 -8.36
N GLY A 389 27.26 -1.81 -8.99
CA GLY A 389 28.50 -2.29 -8.35
C GLY A 389 28.23 -3.08 -7.07
N ASP A 390 29.13 -2.93 -6.08
CA ASP A 390 29.03 -3.60 -4.77
C ASP A 390 28.59 -2.68 -3.62
N ALA A 391 28.30 -1.42 -3.90
CA ALA A 391 27.96 -0.43 -2.88
C ALA A 391 26.66 -0.75 -2.13
N TRP A 392 25.74 -1.48 -2.78
CA TRP A 392 24.50 -1.93 -2.18
C TRP A 392 24.68 -2.79 -0.93
N LYS A 393 25.84 -3.46 -0.78
CA LYS A 393 26.16 -4.25 0.42
C LYS A 393 26.30 -3.40 1.69
N ASN A 394 26.53 -2.09 1.51
CA ASN A 394 26.56 -1.08 2.58
C ASN A 394 25.26 -0.22 2.59
N GLY A 395 24.26 -0.59 1.81
CA GLY A 395 22.98 0.07 1.74
C GLY A 395 21.99 -0.40 2.80
N LEU A 396 20.71 -0.45 2.42
CA LEU A 396 19.65 -0.93 3.32
C LEU A 396 19.80 -2.43 3.57
N ILE A 397 19.84 -2.79 4.85
CA ILE A 397 19.77 -4.17 5.32
C ILE A 397 18.60 -4.30 6.28
N TYR A 398 18.01 -5.49 6.36
CA TYR A 398 16.92 -5.78 7.28
C TYR A 398 17.20 -7.02 8.13
N ALA A 399 16.58 -7.06 9.29
CA ALA A 399 16.53 -8.23 10.16
C ALA A 399 15.12 -8.44 10.71
N GLN A 400 14.75 -9.70 10.85
CA GLN A 400 13.55 -10.15 11.56
C GLN A 400 13.92 -11.34 12.41
N GLN A 401 13.40 -11.40 13.64
CA GLN A 401 13.56 -12.57 14.49
C GLN A 401 12.25 -12.95 15.16
N LEU A 402 11.98 -14.25 15.20
CA LEU A 402 10.94 -14.87 15.99
C LEU A 402 11.57 -15.52 17.23
N VAL A 403 10.92 -15.35 18.38
CA VAL A 403 11.22 -16.12 19.60
C VAL A 403 9.98 -16.95 19.93
N VAL A 404 10.11 -18.27 19.96
CA VAL A 404 9.02 -19.20 20.27
C VAL A 404 9.15 -19.70 21.70
N LYS A 405 8.09 -19.51 22.48
CA LYS A 405 7.99 -19.95 23.89
C LYS A 405 6.87 -20.98 23.99
N ASN A 406 7.09 -22.04 24.73
CA ASN A 406 6.08 -23.06 25.00
C ASN A 406 5.90 -23.30 26.50
N LYS A 407 4.69 -23.64 26.88
CA LYS A 407 4.40 -24.21 28.20
C LYS A 407 4.05 -25.67 28.00
N GLY A 408 4.82 -26.57 28.64
CA GLY A 408 4.73 -28.02 28.37
C GLY A 408 5.29 -28.38 26.98
N GLY A 409 5.35 -29.66 26.68
CA GLY A 409 5.87 -30.17 25.41
C GLY A 409 7.34 -29.86 25.18
N LYS A 410 7.77 -29.87 23.92
CA LYS A 410 9.16 -29.61 23.51
C LYS A 410 9.24 -28.78 22.24
N ILE A 411 10.35 -28.06 22.06
CA ILE A 411 10.71 -27.38 20.80
C ILE A 411 11.95 -28.07 20.23
N SER A 412 11.98 -28.20 18.90
CA SER A 412 13.13 -28.73 18.17
C SER A 412 13.31 -27.99 16.84
N VAL A 413 14.55 -27.88 16.38
CA VAL A 413 14.88 -27.32 15.07
C VAL A 413 14.63 -28.36 13.99
N VAL A 414 14.02 -27.96 12.88
CA VAL A 414 13.78 -28.77 11.68
C VAL A 414 14.46 -28.10 10.49
N ASP A 415 15.22 -28.88 9.73
CA ASP A 415 15.94 -28.45 8.51
C ASP A 415 16.80 -27.17 8.67
N GLY A 416 17.18 -26.83 9.91
CA GLY A 416 17.97 -25.62 10.20
C GLY A 416 17.26 -24.29 9.97
N THR A 417 15.97 -24.28 9.57
CA THR A 417 15.23 -23.07 9.21
C THR A 417 13.85 -22.97 9.87
N LYS A 418 13.39 -24.02 10.53
CA LYS A 418 12.04 -24.12 11.11
C LYS A 418 12.12 -24.59 12.57
N LEU A 419 11.09 -24.24 13.33
CA LEU A 419 10.89 -24.77 14.67
C LEU A 419 9.65 -25.67 14.71
N LYS A 420 9.78 -26.85 15.30
CA LYS A 420 8.68 -27.76 15.62
C LYS A 420 8.40 -27.73 17.11
N VAL A 421 7.18 -27.34 17.46
CA VAL A 421 6.65 -27.46 18.82
C VAL A 421 5.79 -28.70 18.89
N GLU A 422 5.95 -29.54 19.88
CA GLU A 422 5.18 -30.77 20.09
C GLU A 422 4.57 -30.79 21.50
N ASP A 423 3.27 -31.13 21.57
CA ASP A 423 2.51 -31.40 22.79
C ASP A 423 2.48 -30.26 23.84
N ALA A 424 2.53 -29.01 23.39
CA ALA A 424 2.48 -27.83 24.27
C ALA A 424 1.07 -27.57 24.80
N ASP A 425 0.98 -27.01 25.99
CA ASP A 425 -0.29 -26.47 26.57
C ASP A 425 -0.55 -25.02 26.09
N GLU A 426 0.50 -24.29 25.77
CA GLU A 426 0.47 -22.91 25.26
C GLU A 426 1.71 -22.68 24.40
N ILE A 427 1.53 -21.93 23.31
CA ILE A 427 2.63 -21.43 22.46
C ILE A 427 2.51 -19.93 22.40
N ILE A 428 3.63 -19.22 22.60
CA ILE A 428 3.73 -17.77 22.37
C ILE A 428 4.86 -17.54 21.38
N VAL A 429 4.56 -16.76 20.31
CA VAL A 429 5.54 -16.29 19.36
C VAL A 429 5.67 -14.78 19.51
N LEU A 430 6.89 -14.33 19.78
CA LEU A 430 7.26 -12.91 19.78
C LEU A 430 8.03 -12.62 18.51
N MET A 431 7.68 -11.53 17.80
CA MET A 431 8.39 -11.10 16.59
C MET A 431 8.78 -9.64 16.70
N SER A 432 10.00 -9.33 16.27
CA SER A 432 10.44 -7.96 15.99
C SER A 432 11.19 -7.91 14.68
N ALA A 433 11.18 -6.75 14.04
CA ALA A 433 11.90 -6.48 12.80
C ALA A 433 12.44 -5.04 12.80
N ALA A 434 13.51 -4.83 12.07
CA ALA A 434 14.13 -3.52 11.88
C ALA A 434 14.97 -3.48 10.60
N THR A 435 15.26 -2.27 10.14
CA THR A 435 16.31 -2.00 9.16
C THR A 435 17.36 -1.07 9.76
N ASN A 436 18.43 -0.82 9.01
CA ASN A 436 19.41 0.22 9.35
C ASN A 436 19.05 1.61 8.79
N TYR A 437 17.83 1.79 8.27
CA TYR A 437 17.36 3.09 7.79
C TYR A 437 17.31 4.13 8.91
N VAL A 438 17.75 5.34 8.58
CA VAL A 438 17.55 6.54 9.40
C VAL A 438 17.00 7.66 8.53
N GLN A 439 16.02 8.37 9.04
CA GLN A 439 15.46 9.53 8.33
C GLN A 439 16.50 10.65 8.30
N CYS A 440 16.96 11.02 7.10
CA CYS A 440 17.95 12.06 6.93
C CYS A 440 17.32 13.44 7.01
N MET A 441 17.76 14.27 7.97
CA MET A 441 17.21 15.59 8.26
C MET A 441 18.08 16.74 7.74
N ASP A 442 19.18 16.43 7.06
CA ASP A 442 20.14 17.40 6.51
C ASP A 442 20.46 17.09 5.04
N ASP A 443 21.44 17.77 4.48
CA ASP A 443 21.87 17.63 3.09
C ASP A 443 22.95 16.56 2.87
N SER A 444 23.28 15.77 3.90
CA SER A 444 24.29 14.71 3.82
C SER A 444 23.89 13.50 2.96
N TYR A 445 22.58 13.32 2.72
CA TYR A 445 22.03 12.14 2.04
C TYR A 445 22.37 10.81 2.73
N ASN A 446 22.67 10.82 4.02
CA ASN A 446 23.02 9.65 4.80
C ASN A 446 21.76 9.01 5.40
N TYR A 447 21.24 7.98 4.72
CA TYR A 447 20.05 7.24 5.12
C TYR A 447 20.33 5.93 5.87
N PHE A 448 21.58 5.60 6.15
CA PHE A 448 21.95 4.33 6.74
C PHE A 448 22.76 4.52 8.02
N SER A 449 22.27 3.94 9.11
CA SER A 449 23.05 3.86 10.34
C SER A 449 24.09 2.74 10.26
N GLN A 450 25.12 2.83 11.10
CA GLN A 450 26.11 1.76 11.26
C GLN A 450 25.65 0.66 12.24
N GLU A 451 24.46 0.82 12.84
CA GLU A 451 23.89 -0.14 13.78
C GLU A 451 23.38 -1.36 13.02
N ASP A 452 23.77 -2.56 13.44
CA ASP A 452 23.25 -3.80 12.88
C ASP A 452 21.77 -3.98 13.26
N PRO A 453 20.84 -4.04 12.30
CA PRO A 453 19.42 -4.23 12.61
C PRO A 453 19.14 -5.54 13.36
N LEU A 454 19.97 -6.57 13.20
CA LEU A 454 19.82 -7.82 13.96
C LEU A 454 20.10 -7.60 15.45
N GLU A 455 21.14 -6.85 15.81
CA GLU A 455 21.42 -6.50 17.21
C GLU A 455 20.26 -5.69 17.82
N LYS A 456 19.71 -4.74 17.06
CA LYS A 456 18.53 -3.96 17.48
C LYS A 456 17.30 -4.84 17.73
N VAL A 457 17.01 -5.77 16.82
CA VAL A 457 15.90 -6.73 16.94
C VAL A 457 16.10 -7.65 18.15
N GLN A 458 17.31 -8.20 18.33
CA GLN A 458 17.65 -9.05 19.48
C GLN A 458 17.52 -8.31 20.80
N ALA A 459 18.02 -7.07 20.88
CA ALA A 459 17.89 -6.24 22.08
C ALA A 459 16.41 -5.96 22.41
N THR A 460 15.57 -5.74 21.41
CA THR A 460 14.11 -5.53 21.58
C THR A 460 13.46 -6.81 22.13
N LEU A 461 13.71 -7.95 21.54
CA LEU A 461 13.15 -9.23 21.98
C LEU A 461 13.65 -9.65 23.37
N HIS A 462 14.91 -9.37 23.67
CA HIS A 462 15.50 -9.66 24.99
C HIS A 462 14.80 -8.88 26.12
N LYS A 463 14.42 -7.60 25.89
CA LYS A 463 13.69 -6.79 26.88
C LYS A 463 12.33 -7.37 27.25
N VAL A 464 11.73 -8.19 26.40
CA VAL A 464 10.40 -8.80 26.59
C VAL A 464 10.47 -10.31 26.83
N ALA A 465 11.65 -10.92 26.76
CA ALA A 465 11.84 -12.36 26.82
C ALA A 465 11.19 -13.01 28.07
N ASP A 466 11.33 -12.37 29.23
CA ASP A 466 10.81 -12.86 30.51
C ASP A 466 9.42 -12.33 30.86
N LYS A 467 8.85 -11.42 30.05
CA LYS A 467 7.53 -10.88 30.29
C LYS A 467 6.46 -11.97 30.07
N LYS A 468 5.50 -12.03 30.99
CA LYS A 468 4.30 -12.85 30.81
C LYS A 468 3.40 -12.24 29.74
N TYR A 469 2.63 -13.09 29.04
CA TYR A 469 1.64 -12.64 28.05
C TYR A 469 0.72 -11.55 28.62
N THR A 470 0.22 -11.72 29.85
CA THR A 470 -0.68 -10.74 30.49
C THR A 470 -0.03 -9.39 30.72
N ALA A 471 1.29 -9.33 30.94
CA ALA A 471 2.01 -8.06 31.08
C ALA A 471 2.20 -7.36 29.73
N LEU A 472 2.54 -8.11 28.67
CA LEU A 472 2.62 -7.59 27.31
C LEU A 472 1.27 -7.05 26.84
N LEU A 473 0.19 -7.81 27.06
CA LEU A 473 -1.17 -7.42 26.75
C LEU A 473 -1.58 -6.13 27.48
N ALA A 474 -1.32 -6.06 28.79
CA ALA A 474 -1.64 -4.88 29.59
C ALA A 474 -0.86 -3.63 29.13
N THR A 475 0.42 -3.78 28.75
CA THR A 475 1.23 -2.68 28.19
C THR A 475 0.64 -2.20 26.86
N HIS A 476 0.33 -3.13 25.96
CA HIS A 476 -0.29 -2.85 24.67
C HIS A 476 -1.63 -2.11 24.83
N GLN A 477 -2.53 -2.65 25.65
CA GLN A 477 -3.85 -2.05 25.88
C GLN A 477 -3.75 -0.66 26.51
N LYS A 478 -2.89 -0.47 27.51
CA LYS A 478 -2.71 0.83 28.15
C LYS A 478 -2.26 1.90 27.14
N ASP A 479 -1.33 1.57 26.27
CA ASP A 479 -0.87 2.47 25.22
C ASP A 479 -1.99 2.76 24.22
N TYR A 480 -2.60 1.71 23.66
CA TYR A 480 -3.65 1.84 22.66
C TYR A 480 -4.84 2.65 23.18
N HIS A 481 -5.34 2.36 24.37
CA HIS A 481 -6.45 3.08 25.01
C HIS A 481 -6.09 4.55 25.28
N SER A 482 -4.83 4.88 25.50
CA SER A 482 -4.40 6.28 25.66
C SER A 482 -4.70 7.15 24.44
N LEU A 483 -4.84 6.54 23.27
CA LEU A 483 -5.22 7.17 22.00
C LEU A 483 -6.67 6.89 21.60
N TYR A 484 -7.05 5.61 21.60
CA TYR A 484 -8.37 5.18 21.12
C TYR A 484 -9.52 5.75 21.95
N ASP A 485 -9.39 5.77 23.27
CA ASP A 485 -10.45 6.22 24.20
C ASP A 485 -10.63 7.75 24.23
N ARG A 486 -9.79 8.52 23.52
CA ARG A 486 -9.92 9.99 23.46
C ARG A 486 -11.19 10.45 22.74
N MET A 487 -11.78 9.60 21.91
CA MET A 487 -13.00 9.89 21.18
C MET A 487 -13.82 8.62 20.94
N ARG A 488 -15.14 8.73 21.09
CA ARG A 488 -16.10 7.68 20.76
C ARG A 488 -17.25 8.27 19.95
N LEU A 489 -17.65 7.54 18.90
CA LEU A 489 -18.85 7.83 18.13
C LEU A 489 -19.98 6.91 18.57
N ASN A 490 -21.14 7.47 18.88
CA ASN A 490 -22.34 6.73 19.19
C ASN A 490 -23.50 7.29 18.32
N LEU A 491 -24.06 6.45 17.47
CA LEU A 491 -25.14 6.80 16.53
C LEU A 491 -26.52 6.35 17.04
N GLY A 492 -26.68 6.12 18.34
CA GLY A 492 -27.95 5.74 18.95
C GLY A 492 -27.86 4.48 19.79
N ASN A 493 -29.00 3.88 20.11
CA ASN A 493 -29.07 2.63 20.88
C ASN A 493 -28.67 1.44 20.01
N LEU A 494 -27.37 1.26 19.84
CA LEU A 494 -26.85 0.11 19.11
C LEU A 494 -26.94 -1.14 19.98
N PRO A 495 -27.42 -2.28 19.43
CA PRO A 495 -27.35 -3.55 20.12
C PRO A 495 -25.89 -3.92 20.42
N GLU A 496 -25.65 -4.65 21.49
CA GLU A 496 -24.35 -5.27 21.76
C GLU A 496 -23.98 -6.15 20.55
N ALA A 497 -23.10 -5.72 19.70
CA ALA A 497 -22.58 -6.33 18.48
C ALA A 497 -23.63 -7.13 17.65
N PRO A 498 -23.79 -6.87 16.36
CA PRO A 498 -24.71 -7.63 15.53
C PRO A 498 -24.31 -9.12 15.53
N VAL A 499 -25.31 -9.97 15.45
CA VAL A 499 -25.13 -11.43 15.39
C VAL A 499 -24.52 -11.88 14.06
N ALA A 500 -24.69 -11.06 13.01
CA ALA A 500 -24.20 -11.37 11.67
C ALA A 500 -22.71 -11.03 11.49
N PRO A 501 -21.96 -11.82 10.70
CA PRO A 501 -20.60 -11.48 10.30
C PRO A 501 -20.53 -10.16 9.52
N THR A 502 -19.40 -9.46 9.62
CA THR A 502 -19.23 -8.14 9.02
C THR A 502 -19.37 -8.15 7.49
N ASP A 503 -18.88 -9.18 6.81
CA ASP A 503 -19.06 -9.35 5.35
C ASP A 503 -20.53 -9.53 4.97
N SER A 504 -21.32 -10.21 5.80
CA SER A 504 -22.76 -10.35 5.61
C SER A 504 -23.49 -9.03 5.81
N LEU A 505 -23.07 -8.21 6.79
CA LEU A 505 -23.63 -6.87 7.02
C LEU A 505 -23.29 -5.91 5.87
N LEU A 506 -22.05 -5.95 5.35
CA LEU A 506 -21.65 -5.16 4.19
C LEU A 506 -22.50 -5.51 2.97
N LYS A 507 -22.67 -6.80 2.70
CA LYS A 507 -23.55 -7.28 1.63
C LYS A 507 -25.01 -6.83 1.83
N GLY A 508 -25.50 -6.91 3.06
CA GLY A 508 -26.87 -6.47 3.40
C GLY A 508 -27.06 -4.97 3.20
N MET A 509 -26.04 -4.14 3.39
CA MET A 509 -26.07 -2.71 3.10
C MET A 509 -26.18 -2.47 1.59
N ASP A 510 -25.40 -3.14 0.76
CA ASP A 510 -25.44 -3.03 -0.70
C ASP A 510 -26.79 -3.50 -1.26
N GLU A 511 -27.35 -4.56 -0.71
CA GLU A 511 -28.64 -5.14 -1.12
C GLU A 511 -29.87 -4.46 -0.46
N ASN A 512 -29.65 -3.49 0.44
CA ASN A 512 -30.71 -2.83 1.25
C ASN A 512 -31.55 -3.81 2.06
N THR A 513 -30.92 -4.84 2.64
CA THR A 513 -31.59 -5.87 3.47
C THR A 513 -31.34 -5.72 4.97
N ASN A 514 -30.35 -4.91 5.35
CA ASN A 514 -30.04 -4.61 6.75
C ASN A 514 -31.15 -3.79 7.41
N SER A 515 -31.30 -3.96 8.72
CA SER A 515 -32.01 -3.02 9.57
C SER A 515 -31.24 -1.69 9.71
N GLU A 516 -31.93 -0.63 10.10
CA GLU A 516 -31.31 0.67 10.39
C GLU A 516 -30.20 0.54 11.46
N GLN A 517 -30.42 -0.28 12.49
CA GLN A 517 -29.44 -0.52 13.55
C GLN A 517 -28.17 -1.22 13.05
N GLU A 518 -28.28 -2.16 12.11
CA GLU A 518 -27.14 -2.82 11.49
C GLU A 518 -26.33 -1.83 10.62
N ASN A 519 -27.00 -0.95 9.90
CA ASN A 519 -26.34 0.10 9.11
C ASN A 519 -25.64 1.12 10.04
N GLN A 520 -26.27 1.58 11.10
CA GLN A 520 -25.67 2.46 12.10
C GLN A 520 -24.44 1.80 12.75
N TYR A 521 -24.49 0.50 13.00
CA TYR A 521 -23.34 -0.25 13.51
C TYR A 521 -22.19 -0.26 12.51
N LEU A 522 -22.44 -0.48 11.21
CA LEU A 522 -21.42 -0.44 10.18
C LEU A 522 -20.78 0.96 10.04
N GLU A 523 -21.58 2.02 10.08
CA GLU A 523 -21.08 3.40 10.03
C GLU A 523 -20.16 3.71 11.22
N MET A 524 -20.59 3.34 12.43
CA MET A 524 -19.76 3.47 13.64
C MET A 524 -18.48 2.62 13.53
N LEU A 525 -18.60 1.37 13.06
CA LEU A 525 -17.47 0.47 12.86
C LEU A 525 -16.47 1.04 11.86
N TYR A 526 -16.96 1.56 10.73
CA TYR A 526 -16.15 2.16 9.68
C TYR A 526 -15.38 3.39 10.18
N PHE A 527 -16.05 4.28 10.90
CA PHE A 527 -15.40 5.43 11.54
C PHE A 527 -14.29 5.02 12.51
N GLN A 528 -14.59 4.10 13.42
CA GLN A 528 -13.60 3.62 14.40
C GLN A 528 -12.49 2.79 13.76
N PHE A 529 -12.78 2.09 12.67
CA PHE A 529 -11.78 1.35 11.91
C PHE A 529 -10.77 2.29 11.25
N GLY A 530 -11.22 3.42 10.69
CA GLY A 530 -10.33 4.47 10.18
C GLY A 530 -9.37 4.99 11.24
N ARG A 531 -9.86 5.28 12.46
CA ARG A 531 -9.02 5.66 13.60
C ARG A 531 -8.05 4.55 14.01
N TYR A 532 -8.53 3.31 14.05
CA TYR A 532 -7.70 2.12 14.32
C TYR A 532 -6.56 1.98 13.32
N LEU A 533 -6.83 2.10 12.02
CA LEU A 533 -5.80 2.01 10.98
C LEU A 533 -4.72 3.09 11.16
N LEU A 534 -5.11 4.31 11.50
CA LEU A 534 -4.17 5.40 11.73
C LEU A 534 -3.30 5.16 12.97
N ILE A 535 -3.88 4.74 14.11
CA ILE A 535 -3.13 4.38 15.32
C ILE A 535 -2.15 3.22 15.04
N SER A 536 -2.55 2.28 14.18
CA SER A 536 -1.76 1.09 13.86
C SER A 536 -0.64 1.35 12.83
N SER A 537 -0.73 2.42 12.02
CA SER A 537 0.22 2.71 10.94
C SER A 537 1.04 3.99 11.12
N SER A 538 0.73 4.83 12.11
CA SER A 538 1.40 6.11 12.31
C SER A 538 1.58 6.43 13.78
N ARG A 539 2.79 6.23 14.28
CA ARG A 539 3.17 6.47 15.67
C ARG A 539 4.43 7.33 15.73
N GLU A 540 4.58 8.09 16.81
CA GLU A 540 5.78 8.93 17.01
C GLU A 540 7.06 8.12 16.78
N GLY A 541 7.97 8.66 15.96
CA GLY A 541 9.22 8.01 15.56
C GLY A 541 9.11 7.06 14.37
N SER A 542 7.90 6.70 13.91
CA SER A 542 7.74 5.95 12.66
C SER A 542 7.77 6.88 11.43
N LEU A 543 7.94 6.31 10.24
CA LEU A 543 7.57 6.99 9.00
C LEU A 543 6.04 7.17 8.96
N PRO A 544 5.53 8.14 8.18
CA PRO A 544 4.09 8.28 8.01
C PRO A 544 3.48 7.08 7.31
N ALA A 545 2.16 6.93 7.47
CA ALA A 545 1.39 5.98 6.68
C ALA A 545 1.52 6.29 5.18
N ASN A 546 2.00 5.34 4.40
CA ASN A 546 2.11 5.47 2.95
C ASN A 546 0.75 5.21 2.26
N LEU A 547 0.69 5.06 0.91
CA LEU A 547 -0.54 4.76 0.18
C LEU A 547 -1.30 3.52 0.70
N GLN A 548 -0.59 2.59 1.35
CA GLN A 548 -1.14 1.36 1.92
C GLN A 548 -1.03 1.31 3.47
N GLY A 549 -0.75 2.42 4.12
CA GLY A 549 -0.49 2.45 5.57
C GLY A 549 0.89 1.89 5.92
N VAL A 550 0.92 0.76 6.63
CA VAL A 550 2.15 0.00 6.97
C VAL A 550 2.03 -1.45 6.46
N TRP A 551 1.09 -1.71 5.56
CA TRP A 551 0.80 -3.04 5.03
C TRP A 551 1.05 -3.10 3.53
N GLY A 552 1.66 -4.19 3.05
CA GLY A 552 1.90 -4.45 1.65
C GLY A 552 2.38 -5.89 1.45
N GLU A 553 1.80 -6.60 0.50
CA GLU A 553 2.09 -8.03 0.29
C GLU A 553 3.15 -8.29 -0.80
N ARG A 554 3.62 -7.23 -1.50
CA ARG A 554 4.46 -7.38 -2.70
C ARG A 554 5.83 -6.75 -2.52
N LEU A 555 6.78 -7.12 -3.41
CA LEU A 555 8.05 -6.42 -3.58
C LEU A 555 7.89 -5.11 -4.36
N SER A 556 6.91 -5.05 -5.26
CA SER A 556 6.50 -3.84 -5.96
C SER A 556 5.00 -3.64 -5.75
N ASN A 557 4.64 -2.82 -4.78
CA ASN A 557 3.25 -2.51 -4.47
C ASN A 557 2.66 -1.52 -5.49
N PRO A 558 1.33 -1.43 -5.63
CA PRO A 558 0.68 -0.42 -6.47
C PRO A 558 1.23 0.97 -6.15
N TRP A 559 1.59 1.72 -7.21
CA TRP A 559 2.25 3.03 -7.10
C TRP A 559 3.43 3.06 -6.12
N ASN A 560 4.17 1.93 -6.01
CA ASN A 560 5.30 1.75 -5.09
C ASN A 560 4.93 1.88 -3.60
N ALA A 561 3.66 2.00 -3.25
CA ALA A 561 3.16 2.41 -1.93
C ALA A 561 3.89 3.66 -1.43
N ASP A 562 4.06 4.65 -2.30
CA ASP A 562 4.82 5.87 -2.03
C ASP A 562 3.99 6.94 -1.28
N TYR A 563 4.51 8.16 -1.23
CA TYR A 563 3.85 9.32 -0.63
C TYR A 563 3.39 10.26 -1.74
N HIS A 564 2.14 10.08 -2.22
CA HIS A 564 1.51 11.01 -3.16
C HIS A 564 1.10 12.30 -2.44
N THR A 565 1.60 13.44 -2.93
CA THR A 565 1.42 14.76 -2.29
C THR A 565 0.31 15.58 -2.93
N ASN A 566 -0.42 15.01 -3.90
CA ASN A 566 -1.53 15.71 -4.53
C ASN A 566 -2.87 15.56 -3.80
N ILE A 567 -2.97 14.65 -2.82
CA ILE A 567 -4.05 14.49 -1.85
C ILE A 567 -3.82 13.33 -0.89
N ASN A 568 -3.22 12.21 -1.34
CA ASN A 568 -3.28 10.93 -0.60
C ASN A 568 -2.63 11.02 0.78
N ILE A 569 -1.39 11.55 0.87
CA ILE A 569 -0.74 11.66 2.18
C ILE A 569 -1.50 12.64 3.08
N GLN A 570 -1.98 13.74 2.56
CA GLN A 570 -2.77 14.71 3.33
C GLN A 570 -4.08 14.06 3.83
N MET A 571 -4.81 13.37 2.95
CA MET A 571 -6.07 12.72 3.30
C MET A 571 -5.90 11.65 4.39
N ASN A 572 -4.79 10.91 4.39
CA ASN A 572 -4.47 9.97 5.46
C ASN A 572 -4.46 10.64 6.84
N TYR A 573 -4.07 11.91 6.91
CA TYR A 573 -3.88 12.64 8.17
C TYR A 573 -5.01 13.61 8.53
N TRP A 574 -5.95 13.91 7.63
CA TRP A 574 -7.09 14.77 7.94
C TRP A 574 -7.89 14.35 9.18
N PRO A 575 -8.08 13.05 9.49
CA PRO A 575 -8.82 12.66 10.69
C PRO A 575 -8.05 12.90 12.00
N THR A 576 -6.74 13.11 11.99
CA THR A 576 -5.92 13.14 13.21
C THR A 576 -6.39 14.17 14.21
N GLN A 577 -6.55 15.41 13.79
CA GLN A 577 -6.92 16.50 14.70
C GLN A 577 -8.39 16.43 15.13
N PRO A 578 -9.39 16.37 14.20
CA PRO A 578 -10.79 16.35 14.58
C PRO A 578 -11.22 15.09 15.35
N THR A 579 -10.44 14.00 15.26
CA THR A 579 -10.73 12.77 16.03
C THR A 579 -9.81 12.54 17.23
N ASN A 580 -9.08 13.60 17.67
CA ASN A 580 -8.22 13.61 18.85
C ASN A 580 -7.08 12.57 18.80
N LEU A 581 -6.42 12.48 17.64
CA LEU A 581 -5.26 11.61 17.39
C LEU A 581 -4.00 12.42 17.04
N SER A 582 -3.84 13.62 17.58
CA SER A 582 -2.67 14.49 17.31
C SER A 582 -1.30 13.78 17.43
N PRO A 583 -1.04 12.86 18.38
CA PRO A 583 0.23 12.14 18.42
C PRO A 583 0.50 11.29 17.18
N CYS A 584 -0.54 10.80 16.50
CA CYS A 584 -0.42 10.04 15.25
C CYS A 584 -0.09 10.93 14.04
N HIS A 585 -0.18 12.25 14.19
CA HIS A 585 0.16 13.23 13.15
C HIS A 585 1.67 13.50 13.06
N LEU A 586 2.41 13.33 14.16
CA LEU A 586 3.83 13.68 14.23
C LEU A 586 4.71 13.02 13.16
N PRO A 587 4.51 11.76 12.76
CA PRO A 587 5.28 11.17 11.67
C PRO A 587 5.16 11.94 10.35
N MET A 588 3.98 12.45 10.03
CA MET A 588 3.76 13.28 8.83
C MET A 588 4.57 14.57 8.91
N VAL A 589 4.52 15.28 10.03
CA VAL A 589 5.22 16.56 10.20
C VAL A 589 6.74 16.39 10.13
N GLU A 590 7.28 15.35 10.79
CA GLU A 590 8.73 15.04 10.73
C GLU A 590 9.15 14.62 9.32
N TYR A 591 8.30 13.90 8.59
CA TYR A 591 8.56 13.56 7.19
C TYR A 591 8.63 14.82 6.32
N VAL A 592 7.67 15.72 6.44
CA VAL A 592 7.67 17.01 5.72
C VAL A 592 8.97 17.79 5.99
N ARG A 593 9.38 17.88 7.27
CA ARG A 593 10.64 18.52 7.65
C ARG A 593 11.86 17.87 6.99
N SER A 594 11.87 16.55 6.88
CA SER A 594 12.98 15.80 6.26
C SER A 594 13.11 16.05 4.75
N LEU A 595 12.04 16.46 4.08
CA LEU A 595 12.07 16.81 2.66
C LEU A 595 12.71 18.19 2.38
N VAL A 596 12.81 19.07 3.37
CA VAL A 596 13.27 20.46 3.18
C VAL A 596 14.65 20.53 2.50
N PRO A 597 15.70 19.82 2.95
CA PRO A 597 17.01 19.89 2.29
C PRO A 597 16.95 19.47 0.82
N ARG A 598 16.22 18.39 0.53
CA ARG A 598 16.02 17.89 -0.84
C ARG A 598 15.19 18.84 -1.67
N GLY A 599 14.13 19.40 -1.08
CA GLY A 599 13.27 20.38 -1.72
C GLY A 599 13.99 21.69 -2.02
N LYS A 600 14.93 22.13 -1.20
CA LYS A 600 15.81 23.28 -1.49
C LYS A 600 16.69 22.98 -2.68
N TYR A 601 17.28 21.78 -2.74
CA TYR A 601 18.05 21.38 -3.91
C TYR A 601 17.18 21.36 -5.19
N THR A 602 15.98 20.78 -5.11
CA THR A 602 15.02 20.76 -6.23
C THR A 602 14.63 22.17 -6.68
N ALA A 603 14.38 23.09 -5.75
CA ALA A 603 14.09 24.48 -6.06
C ALA A 603 15.23 25.11 -6.89
N GLN A 604 16.48 24.92 -6.49
CA GLN A 604 17.64 25.44 -7.21
C GLN A 604 17.87 24.75 -8.58
N GLN A 605 17.51 23.48 -8.71
CA GLN A 605 17.67 22.72 -9.95
C GLN A 605 16.66 23.09 -11.03
N TYR A 606 15.42 23.37 -10.65
CA TYR A 606 14.32 23.54 -11.61
C TYR A 606 13.80 24.96 -11.76
N TYR A 607 13.93 25.79 -10.72
CA TYR A 607 13.21 27.08 -10.65
C TYR A 607 14.12 28.29 -10.65
N CYS A 608 13.59 29.38 -11.15
CA CYS A 608 14.18 30.71 -11.08
C CYS A 608 13.08 31.76 -10.90
N LYS A 609 13.44 32.92 -10.37
CA LYS A 609 12.57 34.09 -10.37
C LYS A 609 12.23 34.50 -11.80
N PRO A 610 11.16 35.28 -12.03
CA PRO A 610 10.83 35.79 -13.38
C PRO A 610 11.97 36.54 -14.06
N ASP A 611 12.83 37.20 -13.29
CA ASP A 611 14.02 37.92 -13.78
C ASP A 611 15.26 37.04 -13.99
N GLY A 612 15.14 35.72 -13.77
CA GLY A 612 16.22 34.73 -13.90
C GLY A 612 17.05 34.53 -12.62
N GLY A 613 16.78 35.27 -11.54
CA GLY A 613 17.45 35.10 -10.25
C GLY A 613 17.14 33.77 -9.57
N ASN A 614 17.95 33.40 -8.56
CA ASN A 614 17.72 32.19 -7.77
C ASN A 614 16.49 32.35 -6.88
N VAL A 615 15.71 31.25 -6.75
CA VAL A 615 14.59 31.16 -5.81
C VAL A 615 15.08 30.76 -4.42
N ARG A 616 14.41 31.25 -3.38
CA ARG A 616 14.57 30.80 -1.99
C ARG A 616 13.69 29.58 -1.74
N GLY A 617 13.81 29.04 -0.55
CA GLY A 617 12.91 28.04 0.02
C GLY A 617 12.99 26.67 -0.63
N TRP A 618 11.92 25.89 -0.51
CA TRP A 618 11.87 24.51 -0.96
C TRP A 618 10.57 24.15 -1.67
N VAL A 619 10.65 23.13 -2.50
CA VAL A 619 9.54 22.61 -3.30
C VAL A 619 9.58 21.08 -3.35
N THR A 620 8.42 20.47 -3.45
CA THR A 620 8.30 19.05 -3.79
C THR A 620 7.15 18.86 -4.78
N HIS A 621 7.22 17.76 -5.51
CA HIS A 621 6.26 17.41 -6.55
C HIS A 621 5.43 16.19 -6.15
N HIS A 622 4.64 15.68 -7.08
CA HIS A 622 3.55 14.72 -6.90
C HIS A 622 3.90 13.45 -6.11
N GLU A 623 5.06 12.84 -6.37
CA GLU A 623 5.46 11.58 -5.78
C GLU A 623 6.75 11.71 -4.97
N ASN A 624 6.70 11.27 -3.72
CA ASN A 624 7.85 11.23 -2.83
C ASN A 624 8.09 9.81 -2.31
N ASN A 625 9.29 9.56 -1.83
CA ASN A 625 9.71 8.30 -1.23
C ASN A 625 10.50 8.55 0.06
N ILE A 626 11.02 7.48 0.68
CA ILE A 626 11.82 7.61 1.90
C ILE A 626 13.24 8.16 1.66
N TRP A 627 13.67 8.23 0.38
CA TRP A 627 14.99 8.72 -0.04
C TRP A 627 14.98 10.21 -0.40
N GLY A 628 13.89 10.90 -0.11
CA GLY A 628 13.75 12.33 -0.33
C GLY A 628 13.64 12.74 -1.80
N ASN A 629 13.01 11.94 -2.65
CA ASN A 629 12.68 12.35 -4.01
C ASN A 629 11.66 13.50 -3.97
N THR A 630 12.07 14.68 -4.41
CA THR A 630 11.23 15.88 -4.47
C THR A 630 11.12 16.44 -5.90
N ALA A 631 11.85 15.85 -6.85
CA ALA A 631 11.78 16.17 -8.27
C ALA A 631 10.48 15.67 -8.92
N PRO A 632 10.04 16.25 -10.06
CA PRO A 632 8.98 15.65 -10.88
C PRO A 632 9.42 14.27 -11.35
N ALA A 633 8.73 13.19 -10.93
CA ALA A 633 9.24 11.83 -11.02
C ALA A 633 9.38 11.31 -12.46
N LYS A 634 8.52 11.72 -13.39
CA LYS A 634 8.58 11.32 -14.81
C LYS A 634 7.80 12.29 -15.72
N LYS A 635 7.92 12.08 -17.02
CA LYS A 635 7.18 12.84 -18.05
C LYS A 635 5.69 12.50 -17.97
N SER A 636 4.92 13.33 -17.36
CA SER A 636 3.46 13.40 -17.50
C SER A 636 2.93 14.59 -16.71
N THR A 637 1.77 15.06 -17.07
CA THR A 637 1.13 16.23 -16.47
C THR A 637 1.01 16.13 -14.94
N PRO A 638 0.55 15.01 -14.34
CA PRO A 638 0.38 14.93 -12.88
C PRO A 638 1.67 15.13 -12.08
N HIS A 639 2.83 14.77 -12.64
CA HIS A 639 4.08 14.77 -11.88
C HIS A 639 4.69 16.17 -11.67
N HIS A 640 4.31 17.17 -12.47
CA HIS A 640 4.71 18.56 -12.26
C HIS A 640 3.73 19.28 -11.34
N PHE A 641 3.89 19.11 -10.05
CA PHE A 641 3.00 19.66 -9.03
C PHE A 641 3.77 20.39 -7.91
N PRO A 642 4.26 21.61 -8.17
CA PRO A 642 5.08 22.35 -7.17
C PRO A 642 4.30 22.79 -5.93
N ALA A 643 2.98 22.69 -5.90
CA ALA A 643 2.17 22.99 -4.73
C ALA A 643 2.18 21.90 -3.65
N GLY A 644 2.81 20.74 -3.88
CA GLY A 644 2.88 19.65 -2.92
C GLY A 644 3.47 20.07 -1.55
N ALA A 645 4.54 20.86 -1.56
CA ALA A 645 5.18 21.35 -0.34
C ALA A 645 4.23 22.19 0.53
N ILE A 646 3.56 23.19 -0.07
CA ILE A 646 2.67 24.09 0.66
C ILE A 646 1.41 23.38 1.14
N TRP A 647 0.91 22.39 0.39
CA TRP A 647 -0.23 21.61 0.84
C TRP A 647 0.12 20.76 2.07
N MET A 648 1.28 20.10 2.10
CA MET A 648 1.73 19.38 3.29
C MET A 648 2.03 20.30 4.48
N CYS A 649 2.40 21.57 4.26
CA CYS A 649 2.58 22.55 5.35
C CYS A 649 1.26 22.92 6.05
N GLN A 650 0.09 22.72 5.41
CA GLN A 650 -1.21 22.88 6.07
C GLN A 650 -1.36 21.92 7.25
N ASP A 651 -0.85 20.70 7.14
CA ASP A 651 -0.85 19.71 8.22
C ASP A 651 -0.08 20.17 9.46
N ILE A 652 1.02 20.93 9.26
CA ILE A 652 1.78 21.54 10.36
C ILE A 652 0.94 22.62 11.05
N TRP A 653 0.33 23.49 10.26
CA TRP A 653 -0.50 24.58 10.78
C TRP A 653 -1.75 24.06 11.48
N GLU A 654 -2.44 23.06 10.93
CA GLU A 654 -3.61 22.44 11.53
C GLU A 654 -3.27 21.79 12.89
N TYR A 655 -2.14 21.11 12.99
CA TYR A 655 -1.68 20.60 14.29
C TYR A 655 -1.58 21.71 15.32
N TYR A 656 -0.97 22.86 14.96
CA TYR A 656 -0.89 24.02 15.87
C TYR A 656 -2.26 24.57 16.24
N GLN A 657 -3.18 24.71 15.28
CA GLN A 657 -4.52 25.26 15.52
C GLN A 657 -5.32 24.43 16.53
N PHE A 658 -5.19 23.10 16.50
CA PHE A 658 -5.88 22.22 17.45
C PHE A 658 -5.19 22.13 18.81
N ASN A 659 -3.88 22.21 18.88
CA ASN A 659 -3.12 21.95 20.09
C ASN A 659 -2.60 23.23 20.78
N LEU A 660 -2.51 24.36 20.06
CA LEU A 660 -2.00 25.66 20.51
C LEU A 660 -0.58 25.60 21.11
N ASP A 661 0.21 24.60 20.68
CA ASP A 661 1.58 24.37 21.14
C ASP A 661 2.56 25.32 20.41
N LYS A 662 2.99 26.38 21.09
CA LYS A 662 3.91 27.36 20.52
C LYS A 662 5.34 26.83 20.34
N ASP A 663 5.77 25.88 21.14
CA ASP A 663 7.08 25.24 20.96
C ASP A 663 7.10 24.36 19.71
N PHE A 664 5.99 23.63 19.44
CA PHE A 664 5.78 22.95 18.18
C PHE A 664 5.81 23.94 17.01
N LEU A 665 5.01 25.00 17.05
CA LEU A 665 4.97 25.98 15.97
C LEU A 665 6.36 26.59 15.71
N LYS A 666 7.10 26.94 16.76
CA LYS A 666 8.47 27.45 16.65
C LYS A 666 9.43 26.45 16.00
N LYS A 667 9.30 25.15 16.35
CA LYS A 667 10.13 24.07 15.79
C LYS A 667 9.97 23.92 14.28
N TYR A 668 8.75 24.08 13.76
CA TYR A 668 8.44 23.85 12.35
C TYR A 668 8.21 25.12 11.54
N TYR A 669 8.35 26.29 12.17
CA TYR A 669 8.11 27.59 11.55
C TYR A 669 8.93 27.80 10.28
N ASP A 670 10.23 27.49 10.31
CA ASP A 670 11.12 27.70 9.16
C ASP A 670 10.82 26.72 8.01
N THR A 671 10.29 25.53 8.28
CA THR A 671 9.77 24.61 7.25
C THR A 671 8.65 25.25 6.46
N MET A 672 7.71 25.90 7.14
CA MET A 672 6.57 26.60 6.52
C MET A 672 7.04 27.89 5.83
N LEU A 673 7.91 28.66 6.47
CA LEU A 673 8.42 29.93 5.93
C LEU A 673 9.16 29.68 4.59
N ASP A 674 10.04 28.72 4.55
CA ASP A 674 10.80 28.37 3.34
C ASP A 674 9.85 27.93 2.20
N ALA A 675 8.79 27.17 2.49
CA ALA A 675 7.80 26.81 1.48
C ALA A 675 7.05 28.05 0.94
N ALA A 676 6.71 29.01 1.79
CA ALA A 676 6.08 30.25 1.36
C ALA A 676 7.04 31.12 0.54
N LEU A 677 8.31 31.26 0.96
CA LEU A 677 9.32 32.05 0.24
C LEU A 677 9.62 31.50 -1.15
N PHE A 678 9.56 30.19 -1.35
CA PHE A 678 9.63 29.61 -2.69
C PHE A 678 8.55 30.21 -3.61
N TRP A 679 7.33 30.33 -3.13
CA TRP A 679 6.24 30.86 -3.92
C TRP A 679 6.34 32.38 -4.12
N VAL A 680 6.80 33.14 -3.11
CA VAL A 680 7.08 34.59 -3.28
C VAL A 680 8.02 34.81 -4.47
N ASP A 681 9.07 33.98 -4.58
CA ASP A 681 10.07 34.11 -5.64
C ASP A 681 9.65 33.48 -6.97
N ASN A 682 8.74 32.47 -6.97
CA ASN A 682 8.34 31.70 -8.14
C ASN A 682 7.09 32.24 -8.87
N LEU A 683 6.30 33.13 -8.23
CA LEU A 683 5.11 33.71 -8.82
C LEU A 683 5.45 34.55 -10.06
N TRP A 684 4.56 34.47 -11.05
CA TRP A 684 4.65 35.18 -12.31
C TRP A 684 3.63 36.34 -12.35
N THR A 685 3.98 37.48 -12.92
CA THR A 685 3.04 38.56 -13.15
C THR A 685 2.24 38.29 -14.43
N ASP A 686 0.93 38.12 -14.32
CA ASP A 686 0.05 37.99 -15.48
C ASP A 686 -0.03 39.35 -16.22
N GLU A 687 0.42 39.40 -17.43
CA GLU A 687 0.49 40.62 -18.26
C GLU A 687 -0.90 41.20 -18.55
N ARG A 688 -1.96 40.41 -18.42
CA ARG A 688 -3.33 40.82 -18.73
C ARG A 688 -3.95 41.74 -17.68
N ASP A 689 -3.58 41.57 -16.41
CA ASP A 689 -4.19 42.32 -15.30
C ASP A 689 -3.20 42.72 -14.19
N GLY A 690 -1.92 42.33 -14.30
CA GLY A 690 -0.87 42.66 -13.34
C GLY A 690 -0.93 41.86 -12.03
N THR A 691 -1.78 40.84 -11.92
CA THR A 691 -1.85 39.98 -10.74
C THR A 691 -0.75 38.93 -10.73
N LEU A 692 -0.44 38.38 -9.54
CA LEU A 692 0.52 37.29 -9.38
C LEU A 692 -0.15 35.94 -9.53
N VAL A 693 0.43 35.06 -10.33
CA VAL A 693 -0.10 33.72 -10.63
C VAL A 693 1.01 32.66 -10.62
N ALA A 694 0.63 31.41 -10.35
CA ALA A 694 1.48 30.25 -10.58
C ALA A 694 1.62 30.00 -12.10
N ASN A 695 2.84 29.84 -12.59
CA ASN A 695 3.12 29.64 -14.01
C ASN A 695 4.37 28.75 -14.21
N PRO A 696 4.27 27.58 -14.87
CA PRO A 696 3.04 26.88 -15.21
C PRO A 696 2.32 26.35 -13.97
N SER A 697 1.02 26.10 -14.08
CA SER A 697 0.24 25.48 -13.02
C SER A 697 -0.66 24.38 -13.57
N HIS A 698 -0.97 23.40 -12.73
CA HIS A 698 -1.80 22.25 -13.07
C HIS A 698 -2.61 21.81 -11.87
N SER A 699 -3.86 21.41 -12.12
CA SER A 699 -4.70 20.76 -11.11
C SER A 699 -4.59 19.23 -11.29
N PRO A 700 -3.80 18.53 -10.47
CA PRO A 700 -3.65 17.11 -10.63
C PRO A 700 -4.96 16.38 -10.26
N GLU A 701 -5.39 15.37 -11.04
CA GLU A 701 -4.66 14.79 -12.16
C GLU A 701 -5.30 15.08 -13.51
N HIS A 702 -6.15 16.10 -13.61
CA HIS A 702 -6.96 16.39 -14.78
C HIS A 702 -6.67 17.79 -15.35
N GLY A 703 -6.89 17.91 -16.65
CA GLY A 703 -6.74 19.16 -17.38
C GLY A 703 -5.31 19.42 -17.88
N GLU A 704 -5.18 20.53 -18.58
CA GLU A 704 -3.92 20.98 -19.17
C GLU A 704 -3.19 21.98 -18.27
N PHE A 705 -1.95 22.28 -18.59
CA PHE A 705 -1.21 23.35 -17.94
C PHE A 705 -1.86 24.70 -18.21
N SER A 706 -1.98 25.48 -17.18
CA SER A 706 -2.63 26.79 -17.20
C SER A 706 -1.80 27.85 -16.50
N LEU A 707 -2.24 29.10 -16.66
CA LEU A 707 -1.72 30.25 -15.95
C LEU A 707 -2.62 30.50 -14.75
N GLY A 708 -2.15 30.16 -13.55
CA GLY A 708 -2.89 30.40 -12.30
C GLY A 708 -4.10 29.50 -12.12
N CYS A 709 -3.96 28.16 -12.20
CA CYS A 709 -5.07 27.27 -11.88
C CYS A 709 -5.59 27.50 -10.45
N SER A 710 -6.91 27.37 -10.27
CA SER A 710 -7.56 27.67 -8.99
C SER A 710 -7.00 26.90 -7.82
N THR A 711 -6.64 25.62 -8.02
CA THR A 711 -6.04 24.76 -6.99
C THR A 711 -4.73 25.36 -6.47
N SER A 712 -3.79 25.67 -7.38
CA SER A 712 -2.50 26.26 -6.97
C SER A 712 -2.67 27.64 -6.34
N GLN A 713 -3.54 28.50 -6.91
CA GLN A 713 -3.77 29.85 -6.38
C GLN A 713 -4.36 29.80 -4.96
N ALA A 714 -5.33 28.91 -4.72
CA ALA A 714 -5.93 28.74 -3.40
C ALA A 714 -4.91 28.25 -2.37
N MET A 715 -4.09 27.26 -2.71
CA MET A 715 -3.04 26.73 -1.82
C MET A 715 -1.97 27.79 -1.50
N ILE A 716 -1.57 28.61 -2.47
CA ILE A 716 -0.59 29.70 -2.26
C ILE A 716 -1.18 30.76 -1.35
N CYS A 717 -2.42 31.16 -1.59
CA CYS A 717 -3.14 32.12 -0.74
C CYS A 717 -3.24 31.64 0.70
N GLU A 718 -3.65 30.38 0.90
CA GLU A 718 -3.75 29.75 2.22
C GLU A 718 -2.37 29.69 2.90
N MET A 719 -1.32 29.30 2.18
CA MET A 719 0.03 29.24 2.72
C MET A 719 0.51 30.62 3.21
N PHE A 720 0.25 31.68 2.46
CA PHE A 720 0.62 33.04 2.84
C PHE A 720 -0.17 33.51 4.07
N ASP A 721 -1.47 33.22 4.13
CA ASP A 721 -2.31 33.54 5.29
C ASP A 721 -1.86 32.79 6.55
N MET A 722 -1.54 31.49 6.42
CA MET A 722 -0.99 30.69 7.51
C MET A 722 0.31 31.28 8.05
N MET A 723 1.24 31.70 7.17
CA MET A 723 2.50 32.30 7.59
C MET A 723 2.30 33.63 8.30
N ILE A 724 1.39 34.50 7.83
CA ILE A 724 1.06 35.76 8.48
C ILE A 724 0.47 35.49 9.87
N LYS A 725 -0.41 34.49 10.02
CA LYS A 725 -0.98 34.09 11.30
C LYS A 725 0.08 33.49 12.24
N ALA A 726 0.88 32.56 11.74
CA ALA A 726 1.94 31.92 12.52
C ALA A 726 3.00 32.93 13.03
N SER A 727 3.35 33.90 12.21
CA SER A 727 4.28 34.94 12.59
C SER A 727 3.75 35.79 13.74
N LYS A 728 2.45 36.12 13.73
CA LYS A 728 1.80 36.87 14.85
C LYS A 728 1.82 36.07 16.14
N GLU A 729 1.53 34.75 16.07
CA GLU A 729 1.56 33.86 17.24
C GLU A 729 2.95 33.81 17.90
N LEU A 730 4.02 33.96 17.10
CA LEU A 730 5.41 33.93 17.55
C LEU A 730 6.04 35.34 17.75
N GLY A 731 5.28 36.42 17.51
CA GLY A 731 5.79 37.80 17.62
C GLY A 731 6.80 38.15 16.51
N ARG A 732 6.69 37.52 15.33
CA ARG A 732 7.56 37.69 14.15
C ARG A 732 6.87 38.41 12.99
N ASP A 733 5.72 39.04 13.23
CA ASP A 733 4.88 39.69 12.22
C ASP A 733 5.53 40.90 11.52
N LYS A 734 6.65 41.38 12.05
CA LYS A 734 7.45 42.48 11.47
C LYS A 734 8.70 42.00 10.74
N ASP A 735 8.93 40.70 10.66
CA ASP A 735 10.07 40.15 9.92
C ASP A 735 9.95 40.54 8.43
N PRO A 736 11.06 40.90 7.76
CA PRO A 736 11.04 41.32 6.35
C PRO A 736 10.37 40.31 5.43
N GLU A 737 10.60 39.03 5.65
CA GLU A 737 10.02 37.92 4.88
C GLU A 737 8.49 37.89 4.98
N ILE A 738 7.95 38.19 6.16
CA ILE A 738 6.50 38.26 6.37
C ILE A 738 5.88 39.46 5.66
N ILE A 739 6.57 40.58 5.61
CA ILE A 739 6.14 41.74 4.85
C ILE A 739 6.14 41.44 3.35
N GLU A 740 7.15 40.71 2.84
CA GLU A 740 7.18 40.24 1.44
C GLU A 740 5.99 39.30 1.13
N ILE A 741 5.74 38.33 2.01
CA ILE A 741 4.62 37.39 1.87
C ILE A 741 3.28 38.16 1.85
N ALA A 742 3.06 39.10 2.78
CA ALA A 742 1.83 39.88 2.81
C ALA A 742 1.66 40.75 1.55
N THR A 743 2.78 41.29 1.03
CA THR A 743 2.79 42.09 -0.21
C THR A 743 2.45 41.20 -1.42
N ALA A 744 3.02 40.00 -1.52
CA ALA A 744 2.73 39.06 -2.57
C ALA A 744 1.26 38.60 -2.51
N MET A 745 0.76 38.29 -1.30
CA MET A 745 -0.63 37.91 -1.09
C MET A 745 -1.61 38.96 -1.58
N SER A 746 -1.34 40.23 -1.33
CA SER A 746 -2.20 41.32 -1.77
C SER A 746 -2.32 41.48 -3.30
N LYS A 747 -1.38 40.89 -4.04
CA LYS A 747 -1.32 40.91 -5.51
C LYS A 747 -1.73 39.59 -6.16
N LEU A 748 -2.05 38.57 -5.37
CA LEU A 748 -2.48 37.27 -5.93
C LEU A 748 -3.76 37.43 -6.75
N SER A 749 -3.81 36.72 -7.88
CA SER A 749 -5.04 36.58 -8.64
C SER A 749 -6.09 35.85 -7.79
N GLY A 750 -7.22 36.47 -7.57
CA GLY A 750 -8.36 35.89 -6.89
C GLY A 750 -9.11 34.87 -7.78
N PRO A 751 -10.16 34.23 -7.24
CA PRO A 751 -11.02 33.32 -7.99
C PRO A 751 -11.64 34.05 -9.21
N LYS A 752 -11.57 33.38 -10.37
CA LYS A 752 -12.17 33.87 -11.61
C LYS A 752 -13.26 32.90 -12.05
N ILE A 753 -14.39 33.44 -12.52
CA ILE A 753 -15.47 32.61 -13.09
C ILE A 753 -15.03 32.24 -14.50
N GLY A 754 -14.91 30.92 -14.74
CA GLY A 754 -14.64 30.37 -16.05
C GLY A 754 -15.86 30.44 -16.96
N LEU A 755 -15.68 30.05 -18.22
CA LEU A 755 -16.77 30.00 -19.21
C LEU A 755 -17.59 28.69 -19.15
N GLY A 756 -17.28 27.78 -18.23
CA GLY A 756 -17.98 26.51 -18.00
C GLY A 756 -17.42 25.35 -18.78
#